data_e945e68e9ba08c86e0eb0040f9a7e140
#
_entry.id   e945e68e9ba08c86e0eb0040f9a7e140
#
_cell.length_a   1.000
_cell.length_b   1.000
_cell.length_c   1.000
_cell.angle_alpha   90.00
_cell.angle_beta   90.00
_cell.angle_gamma   90.00
#
_symmetry.space_group_name_H-M   'P 1'
#
loop_
_entity.id
_entity.type
_entity.pdbx_description
1 polymer ?
#
loop_
_entity_poly.entity_id
_entity_poly.type
_entity_poly.pdbx_seq_one_letter_code
_entity_poly.pdbx_strand_id
1 'polypeptide(L)'
;MKRQDSADKKYSAWFQCINQDCRATYPLNTVVYRCSTCGSLLEVQHDMTALGNRDAGYWKKLFEDRYKSTEWPYGSGVWGKKEWILPAINNNNIVSLYEGGTNLFWAERFGRMLGLEDLWLKLCGNSHSGSFKDLGMTVLVSQVKQMISEGAPIKAVACASTGDTSAALAVYCAAAGIQSVVLLPKGKISVAQLIQPIANGALVLSLDTDFDGCMRIVQEITNDESIYLANSMNSLRIEGQKTVGIEIVQQFDWGTPDVIIIPGGNLGNVSALGSGLLMMRQLGLISKLPRIVVAQAERANPLYRSYLNNFETFEPIEAQKTLASAIQIGNPVSIRKAIRTLKQFNGIVEQATEKELADAAALGDTTGMFNDPHTGVALAVLIKLLSAGKIDKSERVVVISTAHGLKFTDFKVRYHEEALDFPCHFANKPIELPPRVEAVKEALQYALKKRRKPVPKKSKTRKLSPATLAIHGPGHTPKAYYAVSTPIVQTSNYYFDSTAEVLEFMKSKGEGHPLRGHEYGRYGNPTQAECERKLAAIEGAERALLFATGMSAVVITLMAYMRRNGHIIFTNDCYRQTRDFAENTLREFGIEVSLVDPNAEAIAKAVRPNTNIIFTESPTNPYLRVLDIPAVVEVAKKHGVMTIIDATLATPYNIKPLDLGVDIVIHSATKYLGGHNDLLAGVTLGKHGLLNDLYRMQRMIGATPGPFTCFLLERGLKTFALRMEHHNRAGLAIARMLEAHPKIEKIWYPGLQS
;
A
#
# COMPACT_ATOMS: atom_id res chain seq x y z
N MET A 1 -17.51 -38.55 -3.63
CA MET A 1 -16.44 -39.36 -4.24
C MET A 1 -15.26 -39.43 -3.27
N LYS A 2 -15.04 -40.62 -2.66
CA LYS A 2 -13.93 -40.85 -1.74
C LYS A 2 -12.66 -41.04 -2.57
N ARG A 3 -11.80 -40.03 -2.66
CA ARG A 3 -10.38 -40.27 -2.97
C ARG A 3 -9.67 -40.56 -1.65
N GLN A 4 -9.25 -41.79 -1.50
CA GLN A 4 -8.43 -42.26 -0.39
C GLN A 4 -7.10 -41.51 -0.39
N ASP A 5 -6.83 -40.78 0.71
CA ASP A 5 -5.55 -40.14 1.01
C ASP A 5 -4.45 -41.20 1.28
N SER A 6 -3.83 -41.71 0.24
CA SER A 6 -2.62 -42.52 0.36
C SER A 6 -1.31 -41.70 0.36
N ALA A 7 -1.41 -40.35 0.32
CA ALA A 7 -0.26 -39.44 0.21
C ALA A 7 0.30 -38.94 1.55
N ASP A 8 -0.37 -39.15 2.67
CA ASP A 8 -0.13 -38.40 3.92
C ASP A 8 0.93 -38.97 4.87
N LYS A 9 1.56 -40.12 4.57
CA LYS A 9 2.66 -40.66 5.40
C LYS A 9 4.06 -40.15 5.05
N LYS A 10 4.17 -39.17 4.16
CA LYS A 10 5.46 -38.76 3.58
C LYS A 10 6.21 -37.72 4.42
N TYR A 11 5.54 -36.92 5.22
CA TYR A 11 6.12 -35.85 6.03
C TYR A 11 5.83 -36.13 7.51
N SER A 12 6.77 -35.77 8.39
CA SER A 12 6.65 -35.99 9.83
C SER A 12 7.05 -34.77 10.63
N ALA A 13 6.48 -34.66 11.86
CA ALA A 13 6.80 -33.63 12.82
C ALA A 13 6.76 -34.23 14.25
N TRP A 14 7.50 -33.63 15.17
CA TRP A 14 7.63 -34.07 16.56
C TRP A 14 7.95 -32.92 17.49
N PHE A 15 7.69 -33.08 18.79
CA PHE A 15 8.21 -32.17 19.79
C PHE A 15 9.67 -32.40 20.06
N GLN A 16 10.45 -31.32 20.15
CA GLN A 16 11.87 -31.37 20.52
C GLN A 16 12.18 -30.33 21.60
N CYS A 17 13.03 -30.73 22.55
CA CYS A 17 13.52 -29.84 23.59
C CYS A 17 14.37 -28.71 22.99
N ILE A 18 14.11 -27.45 23.39
CA ILE A 18 14.86 -26.27 22.90
C ILE A 18 16.28 -26.18 23.49
N ASN A 19 16.57 -26.93 24.56
CA ASN A 19 17.92 -27.01 25.14
C ASN A 19 18.82 -27.82 24.23
N GLN A 20 19.89 -27.23 23.73
CA GLN A 20 20.80 -27.84 22.77
C GLN A 20 21.57 -29.04 23.34
N ASP A 21 21.79 -29.05 24.66
CA ASP A 21 22.47 -30.13 25.34
C ASP A 21 21.55 -31.33 25.63
N CYS A 22 20.25 -31.13 25.64
CA CYS A 22 19.23 -32.15 25.93
C CYS A 22 18.67 -32.81 24.66
N ARG A 23 18.11 -32.00 23.77
CA ARG A 23 17.48 -32.39 22.48
C ARG A 23 16.49 -33.56 22.54
N ALA A 24 15.91 -33.87 23.73
CA ALA A 24 14.92 -34.92 23.86
C ALA A 24 13.71 -34.69 22.93
N THR A 25 13.19 -35.75 22.33
CA THR A 25 12.07 -35.70 21.38
C THR A 25 10.87 -36.47 21.89
N TYR A 26 9.68 -36.04 21.52
CA TYR A 26 8.40 -36.66 21.88
C TYR A 26 7.45 -36.69 20.68
N PRO A 27 6.64 -37.73 20.48
CA PRO A 27 5.59 -37.74 19.49
C PRO A 27 4.55 -36.61 19.74
N LEU A 28 3.91 -36.09 18.68
CA LEU A 28 2.93 -35.02 18.80
C LEU A 28 1.65 -35.42 19.53
N ASN A 29 1.34 -36.71 19.63
CA ASN A 29 0.23 -37.24 20.39
C ASN A 29 0.54 -37.50 21.90
N THR A 30 1.68 -37.03 22.38
CA THR A 30 2.05 -37.07 23.81
C THR A 30 1.57 -35.83 24.51
N VAL A 31 0.90 -35.98 25.67
CA VAL A 31 0.55 -34.83 26.52
C VAL A 31 1.79 -34.37 27.27
N VAL A 32 2.49 -33.39 26.69
CA VAL A 32 3.74 -32.85 27.25
C VAL A 32 3.86 -31.36 26.97
N TYR A 33 4.18 -30.57 28.00
CA TYR A 33 4.31 -29.11 27.89
C TYR A 33 5.74 -28.62 28.10
N ARG A 34 6.53 -29.39 28.82
CA ARG A 34 7.97 -29.18 29.08
C ARG A 34 8.73 -30.48 28.90
N CYS A 35 10.00 -30.35 28.58
CA CYS A 35 10.87 -31.52 28.52
C CYS A 35 10.93 -32.25 29.87
N SER A 36 10.60 -33.53 29.91
CA SER A 36 10.64 -34.33 31.13
C SER A 36 12.07 -34.52 31.65
N THR A 37 13.07 -34.40 30.77
CA THR A 37 14.52 -34.61 31.13
C THR A 37 15.10 -33.35 31.77
N CYS A 38 14.82 -32.12 31.28
CA CYS A 38 15.53 -30.92 31.73
C CYS A 38 14.59 -29.74 32.08
N GLY A 39 13.28 -29.91 32.03
CA GLY A 39 12.28 -28.86 32.35
C GLY A 39 12.16 -27.72 31.31
N SER A 40 12.98 -27.72 30.25
CA SER A 40 12.96 -26.70 29.24
C SER A 40 11.69 -26.75 28.37
N LEU A 41 11.39 -25.66 27.67
CA LEU A 41 10.28 -25.65 26.70
C LEU A 41 10.55 -26.60 25.54
N LEU A 42 9.48 -26.96 24.84
CA LEU A 42 9.50 -27.72 23.62
C LEU A 42 9.23 -26.84 22.42
N GLU A 43 9.63 -27.27 21.24
CA GLU A 43 9.22 -26.72 19.95
C GLU A 43 8.86 -27.87 19.00
N VAL A 44 8.02 -27.59 18.00
CA VAL A 44 7.73 -28.57 16.96
C VAL A 44 8.83 -28.51 15.92
N GLN A 45 9.40 -29.66 15.60
CA GLN A 45 10.36 -29.85 14.51
C GLN A 45 9.72 -30.63 13.37
N HIS A 46 10.16 -30.37 12.17
CA HIS A 46 9.69 -31.02 10.95
C HIS A 46 10.86 -31.78 10.30
N ASP A 47 10.54 -32.86 9.58
CA ASP A 47 11.50 -33.53 8.72
C ASP A 47 11.80 -32.65 7.49
N MET A 48 12.80 -31.79 7.68
CA MET A 48 13.21 -30.82 6.64
C MET A 48 13.83 -31.54 5.42
N THR A 49 14.37 -32.74 5.57
CA THR A 49 14.87 -33.53 4.46
C THR A 49 13.72 -34.01 3.57
N ALA A 50 12.68 -34.57 4.19
CA ALA A 50 11.49 -34.98 3.46
C ALA A 50 10.79 -33.82 2.76
N LEU A 51 10.67 -32.65 3.42
CA LEU A 51 10.10 -31.44 2.83
C LEU A 51 10.97 -30.89 1.67
N GLY A 52 12.30 -30.95 1.81
CA GLY A 52 13.28 -30.54 0.81
C GLY A 52 13.33 -31.40 -0.47
N ASN A 53 12.68 -32.57 -0.48
CA ASN A 53 12.48 -33.37 -1.69
C ASN A 53 11.53 -32.70 -2.72
N ARG A 54 10.90 -31.61 -2.35
CA ARG A 54 10.12 -30.74 -3.22
C ARG A 54 10.79 -29.39 -3.31
N ASP A 55 10.88 -28.85 -4.53
CA ASP A 55 11.46 -27.54 -4.76
C ASP A 55 10.57 -26.39 -4.28
N ALA A 56 11.14 -25.19 -4.26
CA ALA A 56 10.41 -23.99 -3.87
C ALA A 56 9.20 -23.69 -4.78
N GLY A 57 9.32 -23.99 -6.08
CA GLY A 57 8.23 -23.79 -7.06
C GLY A 57 7.01 -24.65 -6.74
N TYR A 58 7.24 -25.91 -6.35
CA TYR A 58 6.17 -26.82 -5.91
C TYR A 58 5.42 -26.26 -4.70
N TRP A 59 6.13 -25.80 -3.65
CA TRP A 59 5.51 -25.27 -2.44
C TRP A 59 4.74 -23.97 -2.72
N LYS A 60 5.32 -23.06 -3.49
CA LYS A 60 4.66 -21.83 -3.90
C LYS A 60 3.36 -22.14 -4.63
N LYS A 61 3.40 -22.97 -5.66
CA LYS A 61 2.22 -23.37 -6.41
C LYS A 61 1.16 -24.04 -5.53
N LEU A 62 1.55 -24.97 -4.68
CA LEU A 62 0.61 -25.67 -3.79
C LEU A 62 -0.13 -24.71 -2.87
N PHE A 63 0.59 -23.74 -2.28
CA PHE A 63 0.00 -22.76 -1.35
C PHE A 63 -0.85 -21.71 -2.08
N GLU A 64 -0.52 -21.36 -3.32
CA GLU A 64 -1.36 -20.50 -4.18
C GLU A 64 -2.65 -21.22 -4.59
N ASP A 65 -2.56 -22.46 -5.07
CA ASP A 65 -3.72 -23.25 -5.50
C ASP A 65 -4.73 -23.45 -4.34
N ARG A 66 -4.24 -23.51 -3.10
CA ARG A 66 -5.05 -23.68 -1.89
C ARG A 66 -5.54 -22.36 -1.28
N TYR A 67 -4.93 -21.23 -1.62
CA TYR A 67 -5.24 -19.94 -1.00
C TYR A 67 -6.69 -19.53 -1.27
N LYS A 68 -7.48 -19.39 -0.19
CA LYS A 68 -8.91 -19.08 -0.24
C LYS A 68 -9.76 -20.09 -1.05
N SER A 69 -9.26 -21.30 -1.22
CA SER A 69 -10.02 -22.40 -1.79
C SER A 69 -11.20 -22.78 -0.89
N THR A 70 -12.28 -23.28 -1.47
CA THR A 70 -13.41 -23.87 -0.72
C THR A 70 -13.21 -25.37 -0.45
N GLU A 71 -12.13 -25.96 -0.93
CA GLU A 71 -11.80 -27.37 -0.71
C GLU A 71 -11.35 -27.58 0.75
N TRP A 72 -12.11 -28.40 1.48
CA TRP A 72 -11.82 -28.73 2.88
C TRP A 72 -10.59 -29.64 2.99
N PRO A 73 -9.64 -29.36 3.92
CA PRO A 73 -9.56 -28.23 4.87
C PRO A 73 -8.70 -27.08 4.34
N TYR A 74 -8.29 -27.08 3.07
CA TYR A 74 -7.19 -26.30 2.53
C TYR A 74 -7.47 -24.81 2.34
N GLY A 75 -8.72 -24.37 2.40
CA GLY A 75 -9.06 -22.95 2.23
C GLY A 75 -8.65 -22.02 3.39
N SER A 76 -8.29 -22.59 4.55
CA SER A 76 -7.73 -21.85 5.68
C SER A 76 -6.30 -21.38 5.39
N GLY A 77 -5.92 -20.22 5.89
CA GLY A 77 -4.54 -19.74 5.81
C GLY A 77 -3.55 -20.65 6.55
N VAL A 78 -4.02 -21.37 7.57
CA VAL A 78 -3.24 -22.36 8.33
C VAL A 78 -3.21 -23.72 7.59
N TRP A 79 -4.39 -24.28 7.32
CA TRP A 79 -4.49 -25.65 6.78
C TRP A 79 -4.18 -25.74 5.29
N GLY A 80 -4.18 -24.63 4.57
CA GLY A 80 -3.60 -24.58 3.22
C GLY A 80 -2.10 -24.98 3.20
N LYS A 81 -1.46 -24.96 4.38
CA LYS A 81 -0.05 -25.32 4.60
C LYS A 81 0.09 -26.55 5.51
N LYS A 82 -0.87 -27.47 5.49
CA LYS A 82 -0.96 -28.66 6.36
C LYS A 82 0.37 -29.38 6.52
N GLU A 83 1.10 -29.58 5.43
CA GLU A 83 2.38 -30.31 5.39
C GLU A 83 3.46 -29.64 6.23
N TRP A 84 3.35 -28.32 6.41
CA TRP A 84 4.27 -27.50 7.20
C TRP A 84 3.78 -27.26 8.64
N ILE A 85 2.57 -27.71 8.99
CA ILE A 85 1.93 -27.46 10.30
C ILE A 85 1.82 -28.78 11.08
N LEU A 86 0.91 -29.67 10.68
CA LEU A 86 0.72 -31.00 11.26
C LEU A 86 0.53 -32.00 10.12
N PRO A 87 1.62 -32.48 9.49
CA PRO A 87 1.54 -33.28 8.28
C PRO A 87 0.76 -34.57 8.44
N ALA A 88 0.83 -35.21 9.61
CA ALA A 88 0.21 -36.50 9.88
C ALA A 88 -1.24 -36.43 10.39
N ILE A 89 -1.79 -35.23 10.61
CA ILE A 89 -3.16 -35.11 11.12
C ILE A 89 -4.20 -35.61 10.11
N ASN A 90 -5.20 -36.35 10.63
CA ASN A 90 -6.34 -36.78 9.81
C ASN A 90 -7.24 -35.57 9.50
N ASN A 91 -7.62 -35.39 8.23
CA ASN A 91 -8.48 -34.28 7.81
C ASN A 91 -9.82 -34.23 8.55
N ASN A 92 -10.36 -35.37 9.02
CA ASN A 92 -11.59 -35.43 9.80
C ASN A 92 -11.44 -34.86 11.23
N ASN A 93 -10.21 -34.75 11.72
CA ASN A 93 -9.91 -34.20 13.03
C ASN A 93 -9.48 -32.72 12.97
N ILE A 94 -9.34 -32.16 11.78
CA ILE A 94 -9.10 -30.73 11.62
C ILE A 94 -10.34 -29.95 12.03
N VAL A 95 -10.12 -28.93 12.84
CA VAL A 95 -11.12 -27.97 13.31
C VAL A 95 -10.72 -26.61 12.78
N SER A 96 -11.39 -26.11 11.77
CA SER A 96 -11.08 -24.83 11.14
C SER A 96 -12.34 -23.98 10.97
N LEU A 97 -12.19 -22.69 11.21
CA LEU A 97 -13.17 -21.65 10.92
C LEU A 97 -12.64 -20.71 9.81
N TYR A 98 -11.83 -21.27 8.91
CA TYR A 98 -11.17 -20.58 7.80
C TYR A 98 -10.28 -19.42 8.27
N GLU A 99 -9.62 -19.60 9.42
CA GLU A 99 -8.65 -18.66 10.00
C GLU A 99 -7.42 -18.46 9.10
N GLY A 100 -6.78 -17.31 9.24
CA GLY A 100 -5.69 -16.90 8.36
C GLY A 100 -6.18 -16.30 7.04
N GLY A 101 -5.30 -16.13 6.07
CA GLY A 101 -5.62 -15.42 4.84
C GLY A 101 -6.06 -13.96 5.07
N THR A 102 -5.65 -13.39 6.21
CA THR A 102 -6.04 -12.05 6.64
C THR A 102 -5.43 -10.97 5.76
N ASN A 103 -6.07 -9.82 5.70
CA ASN A 103 -5.68 -8.75 4.79
C ASN A 103 -4.27 -8.22 5.11
N LEU A 104 -3.50 -8.01 4.05
CA LEU A 104 -2.32 -7.17 4.05
C LEU A 104 -2.75 -5.80 3.52
N PHE A 105 -2.90 -4.83 4.43
CA PHE A 105 -3.47 -3.51 4.16
C PHE A 105 -2.36 -2.50 3.87
N TRP A 106 -2.38 -1.87 2.68
CA TRP A 106 -1.46 -0.78 2.39
C TRP A 106 -1.88 0.48 3.14
N ALA A 107 -1.09 0.87 4.13
CA ALA A 107 -1.35 2.01 4.99
C ALA A 107 -0.87 3.33 4.35
N GLU A 108 -1.23 3.57 3.09
CA GLU A 108 -0.73 4.67 2.25
C GLU A 108 -0.81 6.03 2.95
N ARG A 109 -2.00 6.34 3.50
CA ARG A 109 -2.22 7.65 4.13
C ARG A 109 -1.39 7.83 5.41
N PHE A 110 -1.28 6.79 6.24
CA PHE A 110 -0.46 6.82 7.45
C PHE A 110 1.02 6.85 7.11
N GLY A 111 1.46 6.02 6.18
CA GLY A 111 2.84 5.99 5.69
C GLY A 111 3.26 7.34 5.10
N ARG A 112 2.39 7.97 4.30
CA ARG A 112 2.64 9.32 3.75
C ARG A 112 2.82 10.37 4.85
N MET A 113 2.07 10.31 5.96
CA MET A 113 2.23 11.21 7.10
C MET A 113 3.60 11.04 7.77
N LEU A 114 4.16 9.84 7.77
CA LEU A 114 5.46 9.52 8.32
C LEU A 114 6.62 9.69 7.33
N GLY A 115 6.32 9.90 6.05
CA GLY A 115 7.29 9.93 4.95
C GLY A 115 7.83 8.54 4.57
N LEU A 116 7.09 7.49 4.88
CA LEU A 116 7.35 6.08 4.56
C LEU A 116 6.30 5.60 3.57
N GLU A 117 6.64 5.48 2.28
CA GLU A 117 5.64 5.19 1.23
C GLU A 117 5.21 3.72 1.18
N ASP A 118 6.09 2.78 1.53
CA ASP A 118 5.85 1.33 1.44
C ASP A 118 5.57 0.74 2.83
N LEU A 119 4.48 1.24 3.48
CA LEU A 119 4.02 0.81 4.79
C LEU A 119 2.76 -0.06 4.68
N TRP A 120 2.80 -1.22 5.30
CA TRP A 120 1.72 -2.20 5.30
C TRP A 120 1.33 -2.65 6.70
N LEU A 121 0.05 -2.99 6.90
CA LEU A 121 -0.43 -3.65 8.11
C LEU A 121 -0.94 -5.06 7.78
N LYS A 122 -0.42 -6.04 8.51
CA LYS A 122 -0.99 -7.41 8.50
C LYS A 122 -2.10 -7.48 9.54
N LEU A 123 -3.36 -7.43 9.08
CA LEU A 123 -4.55 -7.33 9.92
C LEU A 123 -4.98 -8.70 10.47
N CYS A 124 -4.20 -9.29 11.38
CA CYS A 124 -4.48 -10.60 11.98
C CYS A 124 -5.75 -10.61 12.86
N GLY A 125 -6.26 -9.44 13.24
CA GLY A 125 -7.54 -9.27 13.93
C GLY A 125 -8.76 -9.52 13.05
N ASN A 126 -8.62 -9.56 11.72
CA ASN A 126 -9.69 -9.93 10.78
C ASN A 126 -9.84 -11.45 10.73
N SER A 127 -10.05 -12.06 11.86
CA SER A 127 -10.17 -13.47 12.10
C SER A 127 -11.45 -13.73 12.91
N HIS A 128 -11.89 -14.99 13.00
CA HIS A 128 -13.19 -15.35 13.56
C HIS A 128 -13.41 -14.85 15.01
N SER A 129 -12.44 -15.07 15.91
CA SER A 129 -12.53 -14.53 17.28
C SER A 129 -12.04 -13.08 17.42
N GLY A 130 -11.57 -12.45 16.33
CA GLY A 130 -11.05 -11.10 16.32
C GLY A 130 -9.60 -10.96 16.76
N SER A 131 -8.79 -12.04 16.72
CA SER A 131 -7.37 -11.97 17.05
C SER A 131 -6.53 -13.09 16.40
N PHE A 132 -5.22 -12.88 16.30
CA PHE A 132 -4.27 -13.88 15.77
C PHE A 132 -4.20 -15.18 16.57
N LYS A 133 -4.85 -15.24 17.75
CA LYS A 133 -4.88 -16.45 18.57
C LYS A 133 -5.59 -17.61 17.88
N ASP A 134 -6.50 -17.31 16.96
CA ASP A 134 -7.22 -18.29 16.15
C ASP A 134 -6.24 -19.21 15.40
N LEU A 135 -5.17 -18.65 14.84
CA LEU A 135 -4.15 -19.42 14.10
C LEU A 135 -3.50 -20.53 14.95
N GLY A 136 -3.27 -20.24 16.22
CA GLY A 136 -2.70 -21.25 17.12
C GLY A 136 -3.74 -22.19 17.71
N MET A 137 -4.98 -21.74 17.91
CA MET A 137 -6.02 -22.58 18.52
C MET A 137 -6.59 -23.59 17.54
N THR A 138 -6.72 -23.27 16.25
CA THR A 138 -7.07 -24.26 15.24
C THR A 138 -6.14 -25.48 15.27
N VAL A 139 -4.83 -25.24 15.37
CA VAL A 139 -3.82 -26.32 15.40
C VAL A 139 -3.88 -27.12 16.70
N LEU A 140 -3.93 -26.44 17.84
CA LEU A 140 -4.00 -27.08 19.15
C LEU A 140 -5.27 -27.93 19.29
N VAL A 141 -6.45 -27.37 19.00
CA VAL A 141 -7.72 -28.07 19.17
C VAL A 141 -7.85 -29.23 18.16
N SER A 142 -7.36 -29.07 16.93
CA SER A 142 -7.31 -30.17 15.96
C SER A 142 -6.43 -31.33 16.44
N GLN A 143 -5.26 -31.03 17.00
CA GLN A 143 -4.39 -32.08 17.55
C GLN A 143 -5.03 -32.76 18.77
N VAL A 144 -5.68 -31.99 19.64
CA VAL A 144 -6.44 -32.58 20.78
C VAL A 144 -7.56 -33.50 20.27
N LYS A 145 -8.31 -33.09 19.26
CA LYS A 145 -9.35 -33.92 18.63
C LYS A 145 -8.75 -35.19 18.02
N GLN A 146 -7.59 -35.12 17.40
CA GLN A 146 -6.83 -36.28 16.90
C GLN A 146 -6.49 -37.22 18.06
N MET A 147 -5.93 -36.70 19.15
CA MET A 147 -5.57 -37.51 20.32
C MET A 147 -6.78 -38.19 20.93
N ILE A 148 -7.91 -37.49 21.07
CA ILE A 148 -9.18 -38.09 21.56
C ILE A 148 -9.63 -39.20 20.61
N SER A 149 -9.55 -39.02 19.30
CA SER A 149 -9.94 -40.04 18.32
C SER A 149 -9.01 -41.26 18.34
N GLU A 150 -7.80 -41.12 18.85
CA GLU A 150 -6.80 -42.19 19.08
C GLU A 150 -6.91 -42.82 20.47
N GLY A 151 -7.88 -42.40 21.30
CA GLY A 151 -8.18 -43.01 22.61
C GLY A 151 -7.56 -42.30 23.81
N ALA A 152 -7.00 -41.09 23.63
CA ALA A 152 -6.52 -40.29 24.77
C ALA A 152 -7.69 -39.90 25.71
N PRO A 153 -7.51 -39.94 27.05
CA PRO A 153 -8.59 -39.73 28.01
C PRO A 153 -9.01 -38.27 28.19
N ILE A 154 -8.69 -37.38 27.23
CA ILE A 154 -8.93 -35.93 27.32
C ILE A 154 -10.43 -35.62 27.24
N LYS A 155 -10.96 -34.98 28.30
CA LYS A 155 -12.37 -34.58 28.43
C LYS A 155 -12.59 -33.08 28.24
N ALA A 156 -11.57 -32.27 28.52
CA ALA A 156 -11.65 -30.81 28.43
C ALA A 156 -10.33 -30.17 28.04
N VAL A 157 -10.39 -28.95 27.51
CA VAL A 157 -9.22 -28.09 27.25
C VAL A 157 -9.31 -26.85 28.12
N ALA A 158 -8.28 -26.57 28.93
CA ALA A 158 -8.28 -25.50 29.89
C ALA A 158 -7.26 -24.40 29.56
N CYS A 159 -7.58 -23.15 29.89
CA CYS A 159 -6.62 -22.05 29.92
C CYS A 159 -6.91 -21.08 31.09
N ALA A 160 -5.86 -20.45 31.59
CA ALA A 160 -5.97 -19.21 32.36
C ALA A 160 -5.78 -18.03 31.41
N SER A 161 -6.82 -17.24 31.16
CA SER A 161 -6.75 -16.09 30.27
C SER A 161 -7.94 -15.17 30.44
N THR A 162 -7.66 -13.87 30.46
CA THR A 162 -8.64 -12.80 30.58
C THR A 162 -8.98 -12.14 29.22
N GLY A 163 -8.53 -12.70 28.09
CA GLY A 163 -8.66 -12.02 26.81
C GLY A 163 -8.68 -12.95 25.58
N ASP A 164 -7.88 -12.63 24.58
CA ASP A 164 -7.92 -13.27 23.25
C ASP A 164 -7.68 -14.79 23.26
N THR A 165 -6.91 -15.30 24.21
CA THR A 165 -6.65 -16.76 24.31
C THR A 165 -7.90 -17.52 24.73
N SER A 166 -8.63 -17.06 25.73
CA SER A 166 -9.88 -17.69 26.16
C SER A 166 -10.98 -17.58 25.10
N ALA A 167 -11.07 -16.43 24.43
CA ALA A 167 -12.01 -16.24 23.33
C ALA A 167 -11.77 -17.23 22.18
N ALA A 168 -10.54 -17.33 21.70
CA ALA A 168 -10.19 -18.26 20.62
C ALA A 168 -10.38 -19.73 21.07
N LEU A 169 -9.93 -20.11 22.31
CA LEU A 169 -10.11 -21.46 22.82
C LEU A 169 -11.58 -21.88 22.82
N ALA A 170 -12.45 -21.03 23.40
CA ALA A 170 -13.87 -21.33 23.51
C ALA A 170 -14.52 -21.57 22.14
N VAL A 171 -14.21 -20.71 21.15
CA VAL A 171 -14.74 -20.82 19.79
C VAL A 171 -14.32 -22.13 19.12
N TYR A 172 -13.00 -22.46 19.14
CA TYR A 172 -12.51 -23.68 18.46
C TYR A 172 -12.92 -24.96 19.19
N CYS A 173 -13.01 -24.94 20.52
CA CYS A 173 -13.53 -26.07 21.29
C CYS A 173 -15.02 -26.29 21.03
N ALA A 174 -15.83 -25.22 20.95
CA ALA A 174 -17.24 -25.31 20.57
C ALA A 174 -17.40 -25.94 19.19
N ALA A 175 -16.62 -25.50 18.21
CA ALA A 175 -16.63 -26.06 16.86
C ALA A 175 -16.17 -27.53 16.81
N ALA A 176 -15.32 -27.96 17.76
CA ALA A 176 -14.84 -29.34 17.88
C ALA A 176 -15.79 -30.25 18.66
N GLY A 177 -16.77 -29.71 19.39
CA GLY A 177 -17.59 -30.45 20.37
C GLY A 177 -16.81 -30.86 21.61
N ILE A 178 -15.76 -30.11 22.00
CA ILE A 178 -14.91 -30.37 23.15
C ILE A 178 -15.20 -29.32 24.25
N GLN A 179 -15.30 -29.74 25.52
CA GLN A 179 -15.53 -28.81 26.62
C GLN A 179 -14.30 -27.90 26.80
N SER A 180 -14.51 -26.58 26.78
CA SER A 180 -13.48 -25.60 27.17
C SER A 180 -13.69 -25.10 28.59
N VAL A 181 -12.58 -24.87 29.33
CA VAL A 181 -12.55 -24.35 30.69
C VAL A 181 -11.68 -23.11 30.74
N VAL A 182 -12.22 -22.01 31.22
CA VAL A 182 -11.52 -20.72 31.31
C VAL A 182 -11.42 -20.29 32.78
N LEU A 183 -10.20 -20.19 33.29
CA LEU A 183 -9.94 -19.67 34.64
C LEU A 183 -9.54 -18.20 34.56
N LEU A 184 -10.10 -17.37 35.43
CA LEU A 184 -9.86 -15.93 35.44
C LEU A 184 -10.00 -15.32 36.84
N PRO A 185 -9.28 -14.21 37.14
CA PRO A 185 -9.38 -13.51 38.41
C PRO A 185 -10.72 -12.80 38.57
N LYS A 186 -11.30 -12.88 39.78
CA LYS A 186 -12.58 -12.24 40.11
C LYS A 186 -12.47 -10.70 40.01
N GLY A 187 -13.44 -10.07 39.35
CA GLY A 187 -13.60 -8.61 39.32
C GLY A 187 -12.58 -7.82 38.45
N LYS A 188 -11.71 -8.49 37.71
CA LYS A 188 -10.65 -7.84 36.89
C LYS A 188 -10.89 -7.87 35.38
N ILE A 189 -12.10 -8.20 34.89
CA ILE A 189 -12.35 -8.46 33.49
C ILE A 189 -13.55 -7.67 33.00
N SER A 190 -13.41 -7.06 31.80
CA SER A 190 -14.52 -6.40 31.13
C SER A 190 -15.51 -7.43 30.55
N VAL A 191 -16.79 -7.07 30.55
CA VAL A 191 -17.86 -7.89 29.93
C VAL A 191 -17.52 -8.19 28.44
N ALA A 192 -16.92 -7.24 27.74
CA ALA A 192 -16.55 -7.39 26.33
C ALA A 192 -15.52 -8.51 26.09
N GLN A 193 -14.66 -8.82 27.05
CA GLN A 193 -13.69 -9.92 26.95
C GLN A 193 -14.27 -11.28 27.34
N LEU A 194 -15.32 -11.30 28.17
CA LEU A 194 -16.00 -12.52 28.64
C LEU A 194 -17.10 -13.00 27.69
N ILE A 195 -17.66 -12.12 26.89
CA ILE A 195 -18.85 -12.46 26.10
C ILE A 195 -18.60 -13.61 25.12
N GLN A 196 -17.41 -13.68 24.51
CA GLN A 196 -17.10 -14.75 23.55
C GLN A 196 -16.99 -16.13 24.23
N PRO A 197 -16.20 -16.32 25.33
CA PRO A 197 -16.18 -17.58 26.06
C PRO A 197 -17.57 -18.02 26.53
N ILE A 198 -18.36 -17.11 27.11
CA ILE A 198 -19.70 -17.41 27.62
C ILE A 198 -20.63 -17.82 26.48
N ALA A 199 -20.67 -17.04 25.39
CA ALA A 199 -21.55 -17.30 24.24
C ALA A 199 -21.21 -18.63 23.52
N ASN A 200 -19.95 -19.07 23.59
CA ASN A 200 -19.50 -20.34 23.02
C ASN A 200 -19.54 -21.51 24.03
N GLY A 201 -20.23 -21.37 25.15
CA GLY A 201 -20.48 -22.47 26.11
C GLY A 201 -19.26 -22.92 26.90
N ALA A 202 -18.25 -22.07 27.05
CA ALA A 202 -17.10 -22.37 27.92
C ALA A 202 -17.53 -22.41 29.40
N LEU A 203 -16.98 -23.35 30.18
CA LEU A 203 -17.04 -23.30 31.63
C LEU A 203 -16.12 -22.19 32.13
N VAL A 204 -16.68 -21.05 32.53
CA VAL A 204 -15.91 -19.90 33.01
C VAL A 204 -15.86 -19.91 34.54
N LEU A 205 -14.65 -20.06 35.10
CA LEU A 205 -14.39 -20.13 36.53
C LEU A 205 -13.72 -18.83 36.99
N SER A 206 -14.43 -18.04 37.79
CA SER A 206 -13.95 -16.79 38.36
C SER A 206 -13.38 -17.06 39.74
N LEU A 207 -12.07 -16.94 39.93
CA LEU A 207 -11.33 -17.28 41.13
C LEU A 207 -10.95 -16.04 41.96
N ASP A 208 -11.00 -16.14 43.25
CA ASP A 208 -10.59 -15.05 44.16
C ASP A 208 -9.06 -15.06 44.34
N THR A 209 -8.37 -14.76 43.23
CA THR A 209 -6.91 -14.70 43.15
C THR A 209 -6.50 -13.76 42.03
N ASP A 210 -5.21 -13.56 41.83
CA ASP A 210 -4.64 -12.86 40.68
C ASP A 210 -4.44 -13.80 39.47
N PHE A 211 -3.88 -13.24 38.40
CA PHE A 211 -3.61 -14.02 37.16
C PHE A 211 -2.61 -15.17 37.39
N ASP A 212 -1.58 -14.93 38.21
CA ASP A 212 -0.55 -15.93 38.52
C ASP A 212 -1.12 -17.09 39.36
N GLY A 213 -2.06 -16.77 40.24
CA GLY A 213 -2.83 -17.76 40.98
C GLY A 213 -3.70 -18.63 40.03
N CYS A 214 -4.39 -18.01 39.06
CA CYS A 214 -5.12 -18.78 38.05
C CYS A 214 -4.20 -19.66 37.20
N MET A 215 -3.00 -19.17 36.88
CA MET A 215 -2.00 -19.94 36.11
C MET A 215 -1.47 -21.15 36.92
N ARG A 216 -1.23 -21.00 38.20
CA ARG A 216 -0.83 -22.14 39.06
C ARG A 216 -1.94 -23.21 39.10
N ILE A 217 -3.16 -22.79 39.35
CA ILE A 217 -4.31 -23.70 39.44
C ILE A 217 -4.54 -24.44 38.13
N VAL A 218 -4.50 -23.74 36.96
CA VAL A 218 -4.68 -24.41 35.66
C VAL A 218 -3.55 -25.42 35.41
N GLN A 219 -2.30 -25.12 35.83
CA GLN A 219 -1.20 -26.08 35.68
C GLN A 219 -1.38 -27.31 36.59
N GLU A 220 -1.86 -27.13 37.78
CA GLU A 220 -2.13 -28.22 38.74
C GLU A 220 -3.25 -29.16 38.23
N ILE A 221 -4.36 -28.61 37.76
CA ILE A 221 -5.48 -29.42 37.24
C ILE A 221 -5.14 -30.13 35.91
N THR A 222 -4.18 -29.60 35.14
CA THR A 222 -3.73 -30.21 33.90
C THR A 222 -2.62 -31.27 34.10
N ASN A 223 -2.19 -31.55 35.34
CA ASN A 223 -1.44 -32.74 35.65
C ASN A 223 -2.30 -34.03 35.53
N ASP A 224 -3.63 -33.89 35.61
CA ASP A 224 -4.58 -34.93 35.22
C ASP A 224 -4.68 -34.92 33.69
N GLU A 225 -4.29 -36.00 33.03
CA GLU A 225 -4.31 -36.16 31.57
C GLU A 225 -5.72 -35.99 30.94
N SER A 226 -6.76 -35.96 31.76
CA SER A 226 -8.15 -35.68 31.30
C SER A 226 -8.38 -34.21 30.94
N ILE A 227 -7.49 -33.30 31.32
CA ILE A 227 -7.59 -31.86 31.05
C ILE A 227 -6.34 -31.38 30.30
N TYR A 228 -6.51 -30.93 29.07
CA TYR A 228 -5.41 -30.48 28.23
C TYR A 228 -5.14 -28.98 28.38
N LEU A 229 -3.87 -28.55 28.54
CA LEU A 229 -3.47 -27.16 28.73
C LEU A 229 -3.30 -26.41 27.42
N ALA A 230 -4.00 -25.28 27.26
CA ALA A 230 -3.96 -24.43 26.05
C ALA A 230 -3.22 -23.09 26.26
N ASN A 231 -2.45 -22.92 27.32
CA ASN A 231 -1.70 -21.68 27.57
C ASN A 231 -0.46 -21.50 26.65
N SER A 232 0.22 -20.37 26.78
CA SER A 232 1.31 -19.94 25.85
C SER A 232 2.53 -20.88 25.83
N MET A 233 2.68 -21.78 26.79
CA MET A 233 3.74 -22.79 26.81
C MET A 233 3.51 -23.94 25.82
N ASN A 234 2.30 -24.12 25.34
CA ASN A 234 1.98 -25.17 24.37
C ASN A 234 2.52 -24.82 22.99
N SER A 235 3.44 -25.66 22.48
CA SER A 235 4.18 -25.40 21.22
C SER A 235 3.32 -25.56 19.97
N LEU A 236 2.20 -26.30 20.01
CA LEU A 236 1.28 -26.44 18.88
C LEU A 236 0.69 -25.08 18.43
N ARG A 237 0.53 -24.14 19.36
CA ARG A 237 0.07 -22.80 19.04
C ARG A 237 1.04 -22.04 18.13
N ILE A 238 2.35 -22.28 18.31
CA ILE A 238 3.39 -21.64 17.51
C ILE A 238 3.31 -22.11 16.05
N GLU A 239 2.95 -23.38 15.84
CA GLU A 239 2.81 -23.97 14.50
C GLU A 239 1.75 -23.25 13.66
N GLY A 240 0.60 -22.95 14.22
CA GLY A 240 -0.41 -22.14 13.52
C GLY A 240 0.02 -20.68 13.33
N GLN A 241 0.60 -20.06 14.36
CA GLN A 241 0.99 -18.65 14.32
C GLN A 241 2.17 -18.40 13.36
N LYS A 242 3.01 -19.38 13.03
CA LYS A 242 4.11 -19.21 12.06
C LYS A 242 3.60 -18.89 10.65
N THR A 243 2.33 -19.20 10.34
CA THR A 243 1.72 -18.87 9.05
C THR A 243 1.62 -17.38 8.78
N VAL A 244 1.63 -16.52 9.81
CA VAL A 244 1.64 -15.05 9.65
C VAL A 244 2.81 -14.60 8.77
N GLY A 245 4.02 -15.07 9.05
CA GLY A 245 5.20 -14.75 8.24
C GLY A 245 5.13 -15.32 6.82
N ILE A 246 4.60 -16.54 6.69
CA ILE A 246 4.41 -17.18 5.38
C ILE A 246 3.40 -16.41 4.54
N GLU A 247 2.27 -16.00 5.13
CA GLU A 247 1.24 -15.22 4.45
C GLU A 247 1.73 -13.84 4.01
N ILE A 248 2.51 -13.14 4.83
CA ILE A 248 3.08 -11.84 4.45
C ILE A 248 3.90 -11.97 3.17
N VAL A 249 4.79 -12.95 3.11
CA VAL A 249 5.64 -13.20 1.95
C VAL A 249 4.82 -13.66 0.74
N GLN A 250 3.85 -14.55 0.94
CA GLN A 250 2.94 -15.01 -0.10
C GLN A 250 2.13 -13.84 -0.68
N GLN A 251 1.60 -12.95 0.14
CA GLN A 251 0.80 -11.79 -0.28
C GLN A 251 1.64 -10.68 -0.97
N PHE A 252 2.97 -10.75 -0.89
CA PHE A 252 3.91 -9.95 -1.67
C PHE A 252 4.48 -10.72 -2.88
N ASP A 253 3.72 -11.65 -3.45
CA ASP A 253 4.16 -12.47 -4.59
C ASP A 253 5.50 -13.18 -4.30
N TRP A 254 5.66 -13.70 -3.08
CA TRP A 254 6.87 -14.33 -2.54
C TRP A 254 8.06 -13.38 -2.37
N GLY A 255 7.82 -12.07 -2.42
CA GLY A 255 8.78 -11.04 -2.04
C GLY A 255 8.87 -10.87 -0.52
N THR A 256 10.07 -10.62 -0.01
CA THR A 256 10.30 -10.44 1.43
C THR A 256 10.31 -8.94 1.76
N PRO A 257 9.56 -8.46 2.76
CA PRO A 257 9.70 -7.08 3.24
C PRO A 257 11.07 -6.86 3.88
N ASP A 258 11.46 -5.60 4.05
CA ASP A 258 12.74 -5.26 4.71
C ASP A 258 12.62 -5.35 6.23
N VAL A 259 11.48 -4.91 6.78
CA VAL A 259 11.23 -4.86 8.22
C VAL A 259 9.84 -5.39 8.55
N ILE A 260 9.74 -6.19 9.61
CA ILE A 260 8.47 -6.61 10.21
C ILE A 260 8.45 -6.20 11.68
N ILE A 261 7.45 -5.39 12.08
CA ILE A 261 7.27 -4.92 13.45
C ILE A 261 6.14 -5.71 14.09
N ILE A 262 6.38 -6.30 15.26
CA ILE A 262 5.43 -7.15 15.97
C ILE A 262 5.33 -6.77 17.46
N PRO A 263 4.12 -6.65 18.04
CA PRO A 263 3.96 -6.46 19.48
C PRO A 263 4.42 -7.71 20.27
N GLY A 264 5.19 -7.50 21.34
CA GLY A 264 5.79 -8.58 22.12
C GLY A 264 5.30 -8.64 23.58
N GLY A 265 4.48 -9.64 23.91
CA GLY A 265 4.10 -9.99 25.30
C GLY A 265 4.78 -11.29 25.75
N ASN A 266 4.11 -12.45 25.69
CA ASN A 266 4.69 -13.77 25.99
C ASN A 266 5.72 -14.25 24.94
N LEU A 267 5.92 -13.50 23.87
CA LEU A 267 6.93 -13.66 22.82
C LEU A 267 6.81 -14.94 21.98
N GLY A 268 5.75 -15.71 22.13
CA GLY A 268 5.48 -16.87 21.29
C GLY A 268 5.25 -16.49 19.82
N ASN A 269 4.58 -15.37 19.57
CA ASN A 269 4.33 -14.82 18.23
C ASN A 269 5.62 -14.40 17.52
N VAL A 270 6.59 -13.86 18.24
CA VAL A 270 7.93 -13.51 17.70
C VAL A 270 8.65 -14.76 17.24
N SER A 271 8.63 -15.79 18.09
CA SER A 271 9.25 -17.09 17.76
C SER A 271 8.55 -17.77 16.57
N ALA A 272 7.22 -17.68 16.51
CA ALA A 272 6.44 -18.24 15.42
C ALA A 272 6.75 -17.54 14.08
N LEU A 273 6.78 -16.19 14.08
CA LEU A 273 7.14 -15.41 12.91
C LEU A 273 8.51 -15.82 12.37
N GLY A 274 9.53 -15.88 13.25
CA GLY A 274 10.88 -16.32 12.88
C GLY A 274 10.91 -17.74 12.36
N SER A 275 10.20 -18.68 12.99
CA SER A 275 10.16 -20.08 12.57
C SER A 275 9.59 -20.24 11.14
N GLY A 276 8.50 -19.56 10.80
CA GLY A 276 7.93 -19.59 9.46
C GLY A 276 8.88 -19.05 8.39
N LEU A 277 9.54 -17.92 8.67
CA LEU A 277 10.49 -17.29 7.76
C LEU A 277 11.76 -18.12 7.56
N LEU A 278 12.30 -18.75 8.64
CA LEU A 278 13.45 -19.64 8.55
C LEU A 278 13.12 -20.90 7.75
N MET A 279 11.94 -21.48 7.94
CA MET A 279 11.50 -22.65 7.18
C MET A 279 11.41 -22.32 5.67
N MET A 280 10.85 -21.17 5.30
CA MET A 280 10.81 -20.71 3.90
C MET A 280 12.23 -20.53 3.32
N ARG A 281 13.15 -19.94 4.10
CA ARG A 281 14.54 -19.76 3.67
C ARG A 281 15.24 -21.10 3.47
N GLN A 282 15.07 -22.05 4.40
CA GLN A 282 15.66 -23.37 4.33
C GLN A 282 15.14 -24.19 3.13
N LEU A 283 13.87 -24.01 2.77
CA LEU A 283 13.24 -24.65 1.61
C LEU A 283 13.39 -23.84 0.30
N GLY A 284 14.17 -22.74 0.31
CA GLY A 284 14.52 -21.96 -0.86
C GLY A 284 13.41 -21.07 -1.41
N LEU A 285 12.31 -20.85 -0.67
CA LEU A 285 11.21 -19.97 -1.12
C LEU A 285 11.58 -18.49 -1.06
N ILE A 286 12.47 -18.12 -0.13
CA ILE A 286 13.03 -16.79 0.02
C ILE A 286 14.54 -16.84 0.15
N SER A 287 15.23 -15.84 -0.37
CA SER A 287 16.70 -15.69 -0.28
C SER A 287 17.14 -14.74 0.83
N LYS A 288 16.26 -13.78 1.22
CA LYS A 288 16.51 -12.72 2.19
C LYS A 288 15.58 -12.88 3.41
N LEU A 289 16.11 -12.65 4.60
CA LEU A 289 15.30 -12.55 5.83
C LEU A 289 15.01 -11.07 6.12
N PRO A 290 13.79 -10.73 6.56
CA PRO A 290 13.47 -9.38 7.02
C PRO A 290 14.12 -9.10 8.37
N ARG A 291 14.34 -7.85 8.72
CA ARG A 291 14.68 -7.46 10.08
C ARG A 291 13.41 -7.48 10.94
N ILE A 292 13.42 -8.21 12.04
CA ILE A 292 12.29 -8.28 12.99
C ILE A 292 12.47 -7.22 14.07
N VAL A 293 11.44 -6.39 14.27
CA VAL A 293 11.37 -5.42 15.35
C VAL A 293 10.30 -5.86 16.34
N VAL A 294 10.68 -6.03 17.61
CA VAL A 294 9.74 -6.34 18.69
C VAL A 294 9.40 -5.06 19.45
N ALA A 295 8.10 -4.75 19.51
CA ALA A 295 7.57 -3.60 20.19
C ALA A 295 6.99 -3.98 21.56
N GLN A 296 7.47 -3.38 22.66
CA GLN A 296 6.97 -3.60 24.01
C GLN A 296 6.37 -2.33 24.61
N ALA A 297 5.39 -2.48 25.49
CA ALA A 297 4.95 -1.37 26.33
C ALA A 297 6.04 -1.08 27.38
N GLU A 298 6.37 0.19 27.62
CA GLU A 298 7.39 0.59 28.61
C GLU A 298 7.13 0.01 30.01
N ARG A 299 5.85 -0.10 30.39
CA ARG A 299 5.41 -0.66 31.67
C ARG A 299 5.51 -2.19 31.77
N ALA A 300 5.87 -2.87 30.66
CA ALA A 300 6.02 -4.32 30.57
C ALA A 300 7.08 -4.67 29.49
N ASN A 301 8.34 -4.33 29.76
CA ASN A 301 9.42 -4.30 28.77
C ASN A 301 10.63 -5.21 29.08
N PRO A 302 10.48 -6.42 29.61
CA PRO A 302 11.62 -7.22 30.06
C PRO A 302 12.59 -7.59 28.91
N LEU A 303 12.07 -7.80 27.68
CA LEU A 303 12.90 -8.10 26.51
C LEU A 303 13.70 -6.87 26.07
N TYR A 304 13.13 -5.67 26.14
CA TYR A 304 13.83 -4.42 25.83
C TYR A 304 15.01 -4.20 26.79
N ARG A 305 14.82 -4.44 28.09
CA ARG A 305 15.91 -4.36 29.08
C ARG A 305 17.02 -5.34 28.77
N SER A 306 16.70 -6.58 28.41
CA SER A 306 17.67 -7.58 27.98
C SER A 306 18.37 -7.20 26.67
N TYR A 307 17.65 -6.56 25.72
CA TYR A 307 18.23 -6.06 24.47
C TYR A 307 19.28 -4.97 24.68
N LEU A 308 19.09 -4.08 25.65
CA LEU A 308 20.05 -3.02 25.98
C LEU A 308 21.40 -3.53 26.45
N ASN A 309 21.45 -4.76 27.00
CA ASN A 309 22.68 -5.44 27.39
C ASN A 309 23.08 -6.57 26.41
N ASN A 310 22.70 -6.45 25.12
CA ASN A 310 22.99 -7.42 24.06
C ASN A 310 22.48 -8.85 24.34
N PHE A 311 21.41 -8.99 25.12
CA PHE A 311 20.86 -10.29 25.57
C PHE A 311 21.83 -11.15 26.39
N GLU A 312 22.76 -10.55 27.10
CA GLU A 312 23.68 -11.28 27.98
C GLU A 312 22.97 -11.79 29.22
N THR A 313 22.08 -10.96 29.77
CA THR A 313 21.25 -11.33 30.93
C THR A 313 19.78 -11.11 30.65
N PHE A 314 18.96 -11.87 31.32
CA PHE A 314 17.51 -11.69 31.36
C PHE A 314 17.02 -11.76 32.80
N GLU A 315 16.37 -10.71 33.25
CA GLU A 315 15.73 -10.66 34.56
C GLU A 315 14.23 -10.39 34.37
N PRO A 316 13.36 -11.22 34.96
CA PRO A 316 11.93 -10.93 35.01
C PRO A 316 11.68 -9.60 35.78
N ILE A 317 10.64 -8.89 35.35
CA ILE A 317 10.19 -7.65 36.03
C ILE A 317 8.77 -7.80 36.52
N GLU A 318 8.37 -6.97 37.46
CA GLU A 318 6.97 -6.78 37.79
C GLU A 318 6.33 -5.86 36.76
N ALA A 319 5.41 -6.39 35.93
CA ALA A 319 4.73 -5.61 34.92
C ALA A 319 3.70 -4.67 35.54
N GLN A 320 3.83 -3.37 35.28
CA GLN A 320 2.86 -2.37 35.67
C GLN A 320 1.65 -2.36 34.75
N LYS A 321 0.53 -1.77 35.21
CA LYS A 321 -0.69 -1.64 34.43
C LYS A 321 -0.45 -0.83 33.16
N THR A 322 -0.80 -1.38 32.01
CA THR A 322 -0.70 -0.75 30.67
C THR A 322 -2.03 -0.83 29.93
N LEU A 323 -2.29 0.13 29.04
CA LEU A 323 -3.42 0.11 28.10
C LEU A 323 -3.34 -1.11 27.17
N ALA A 324 -2.12 -1.54 26.82
CA ALA A 324 -1.87 -2.74 26.05
C ALA A 324 -1.91 -4.02 26.90
N SER A 325 -3.04 -4.28 27.55
CA SER A 325 -3.21 -5.30 28.60
C SER A 325 -2.79 -6.72 28.22
N ALA A 326 -2.96 -7.15 26.98
CA ALA A 326 -2.59 -8.51 26.55
C ALA A 326 -1.07 -8.73 26.40
N ILE A 327 -0.27 -7.65 26.46
CA ILE A 327 1.19 -7.72 26.50
C ILE A 327 1.78 -7.23 27.84
N GLN A 328 0.96 -7.10 28.87
CA GLN A 328 1.37 -6.79 30.25
C GLN A 328 2.04 -8.03 30.89
N ILE A 329 3.23 -8.37 30.42
CA ILE A 329 3.95 -9.58 30.81
C ILE A 329 5.35 -9.23 31.30
N GLY A 330 5.61 -9.52 32.56
CA GLY A 330 6.92 -9.27 33.20
C GLY A 330 7.89 -10.44 33.07
N ASN A 331 7.39 -11.69 32.90
CA ASN A 331 8.19 -12.89 32.72
C ASN A 331 7.70 -13.70 31.50
N PRO A 332 8.12 -13.34 30.29
CA PRO A 332 7.66 -13.98 29.06
C PRO A 332 8.08 -15.45 28.96
N VAL A 333 7.10 -16.34 28.78
CA VAL A 333 7.35 -17.79 28.64
C VAL A 333 8.35 -18.11 27.53
N SER A 334 8.23 -17.44 26.37
CA SER A 334 9.04 -17.74 25.17
C SER A 334 10.30 -16.87 25.02
N ILE A 335 10.80 -16.26 26.09
CA ILE A 335 11.93 -15.32 26.07
C ILE A 335 13.16 -15.90 25.35
N ARG A 336 13.59 -17.12 25.67
CA ARG A 336 14.77 -17.76 25.07
C ARG A 336 14.58 -18.00 23.56
N LYS A 337 13.37 -18.40 23.13
CA LYS A 337 13.05 -18.59 21.71
C LYS A 337 13.06 -17.26 20.96
N ALA A 338 12.52 -16.19 21.55
CA ALA A 338 12.50 -14.86 20.95
C ALA A 338 13.90 -14.25 20.81
N ILE A 339 14.75 -14.38 21.83
CA ILE A 339 16.15 -13.92 21.77
C ILE A 339 16.90 -14.66 20.63
N ARG A 340 16.72 -15.98 20.53
CA ARG A 340 17.30 -16.77 19.42
C ARG A 340 16.85 -16.24 18.05
N THR A 341 15.55 -15.97 17.89
CA THR A 341 14.98 -15.38 16.69
C THR A 341 15.60 -14.02 16.39
N LEU A 342 15.61 -13.11 17.36
CA LEU A 342 16.15 -11.76 17.16
C LEU A 342 17.63 -11.77 16.74
N LYS A 343 18.46 -12.63 17.37
CA LYS A 343 19.87 -12.80 16.96
C LYS A 343 20.01 -13.28 15.51
N GLN A 344 19.14 -14.18 15.04
CA GLN A 344 19.17 -14.70 13.66
C GLN A 344 18.68 -13.69 12.61
N PHE A 345 17.81 -12.75 13.01
CA PHE A 345 17.17 -11.78 12.13
C PHE A 345 17.76 -10.36 12.24
N ASN A 346 18.87 -10.19 12.92
CA ASN A 346 19.44 -8.88 13.24
C ASN A 346 18.38 -7.93 13.81
N GLY A 347 17.62 -8.45 14.78
CA GLY A 347 16.39 -7.83 15.25
C GLY A 347 16.64 -6.67 16.20
N ILE A 348 15.64 -5.79 16.30
CA ILE A 348 15.61 -4.64 17.18
C ILE A 348 14.50 -4.86 18.21
N VAL A 349 14.73 -4.41 19.43
CA VAL A 349 13.66 -4.28 20.43
C VAL A 349 13.54 -2.81 20.83
N GLU A 350 12.33 -2.30 20.84
CA GLU A 350 12.06 -0.91 21.23
C GLU A 350 10.75 -0.86 22.04
N GLN A 351 10.58 0.19 22.82
CA GLN A 351 9.42 0.37 23.71
C GLN A 351 8.62 1.62 23.41
N ALA A 352 7.36 1.63 23.83
CA ALA A 352 6.48 2.79 23.77
C ALA A 352 5.85 3.08 25.14
N THR A 353 5.77 4.35 25.48
CA THR A 353 5.03 4.85 26.65
C THR A 353 3.51 4.74 26.42
N GLU A 354 2.72 4.84 27.49
CA GLU A 354 1.25 4.80 27.41
C GLU A 354 0.69 5.89 26.48
N LYS A 355 1.28 7.09 26.53
CA LYS A 355 0.90 8.20 25.66
C LYS A 355 1.26 7.93 24.19
N GLU A 356 2.48 7.45 23.92
CA GLU A 356 2.93 7.16 22.56
C GLU A 356 2.06 6.09 21.90
N LEU A 357 1.77 4.98 22.61
CA LEU A 357 0.95 3.92 22.05
C LEU A 357 -0.50 4.37 21.78
N ALA A 358 -1.06 5.19 22.68
CA ALA A 358 -2.43 5.67 22.55
C ALA A 358 -2.56 6.69 21.41
N ASP A 359 -1.65 7.66 21.34
CA ASP A 359 -1.62 8.64 20.24
C ASP A 359 -1.32 7.98 18.89
N ALA A 360 -0.41 7.00 18.80
CA ALA A 360 -0.11 6.28 17.57
C ALA A 360 -1.31 5.44 17.08
N ALA A 361 -2.02 4.77 17.99
CA ALA A 361 -3.24 4.04 17.64
C ALA A 361 -4.32 4.98 17.10
N ALA A 362 -4.58 6.09 17.80
CA ALA A 362 -5.59 7.07 17.40
C ALA A 362 -5.21 7.78 16.09
N LEU A 363 -3.93 8.15 15.90
CA LEU A 363 -3.44 8.71 14.64
C LEU A 363 -3.66 7.74 13.48
N GLY A 364 -3.32 6.47 13.67
CA GLY A 364 -3.59 5.40 12.70
C GLY A 364 -5.08 5.32 12.36
N ASP A 365 -5.96 5.34 13.34
CA ASP A 365 -7.41 5.27 13.15
C ASP A 365 -7.94 6.43 12.29
N THR A 366 -7.36 7.65 12.40
CA THR A 366 -7.73 8.78 11.53
C THR A 366 -7.43 8.54 10.05
N THR A 367 -6.68 7.49 9.72
CA THR A 367 -6.30 7.13 8.35
C THR A 367 -7.09 5.94 7.78
N GLY A 368 -8.09 5.45 8.52
CA GLY A 368 -8.96 4.35 8.12
C GLY A 368 -8.58 2.99 8.70
N MET A 369 -7.59 2.94 9.58
CA MET A 369 -7.32 1.77 10.42
C MET A 369 -8.31 1.74 11.58
N PHE A 370 -8.38 0.60 12.26
CA PHE A 370 -9.11 0.49 13.53
C PHE A 370 -8.33 -0.44 14.47
N ASN A 371 -7.34 0.15 15.14
CA ASN A 371 -6.28 -0.58 15.81
C ASN A 371 -6.61 -0.90 17.27
N ASP A 372 -6.13 -2.04 17.74
CA ASP A 372 -6.04 -2.38 19.16
C ASP A 372 -4.84 -1.66 19.83
N PRO A 373 -4.78 -1.55 21.16
CA PRO A 373 -3.70 -0.84 21.85
C PRO A 373 -2.32 -1.52 21.67
N HIS A 374 -2.25 -2.82 21.41
CA HIS A 374 -0.99 -3.53 21.17
C HIS A 374 -0.42 -3.15 19.81
N THR A 375 -1.28 -3.03 18.79
CA THR A 375 -0.92 -2.44 17.48
C THR A 375 -0.45 -0.99 17.66
N GLY A 376 -1.07 -0.24 18.58
CA GLY A 376 -0.61 1.10 18.96
C GLY A 376 0.84 1.12 19.46
N VAL A 377 1.27 0.12 20.23
CA VAL A 377 2.68 -0.02 20.65
C VAL A 377 3.59 -0.20 19.44
N ALA A 378 3.21 -1.06 18.48
CA ALA A 378 4.01 -1.30 17.27
C ALA A 378 4.09 -0.08 16.36
N LEU A 379 3.00 0.68 16.21
CA LEU A 379 2.98 1.93 15.44
C LEU A 379 3.82 3.03 16.10
N ALA A 380 3.78 3.14 17.43
CA ALA A 380 4.62 4.08 18.18
C ALA A 380 6.11 3.76 18.01
N VAL A 381 6.46 2.47 18.10
CA VAL A 381 7.83 2.00 17.86
C VAL A 381 8.27 2.29 16.41
N LEU A 382 7.42 2.10 15.42
CA LEU A 382 7.70 2.50 14.03
C LEU A 382 8.05 4.00 13.94
N ILE A 383 7.25 4.87 14.55
CA ILE A 383 7.47 6.32 14.55
C ILE A 383 8.82 6.67 15.19
N LYS A 384 9.15 6.03 16.32
CA LYS A 384 10.42 6.23 17.03
C LYS A 384 11.63 5.80 16.19
N LEU A 385 11.57 4.62 15.57
CA LEU A 385 12.67 4.07 14.77
C LEU A 385 12.89 4.86 13.47
N LEU A 386 11.83 5.35 12.83
CA LEU A 386 11.93 6.27 11.70
C LEU A 386 12.59 7.59 12.11
N SER A 387 12.16 8.16 13.23
CA SER A 387 12.73 9.42 13.75
C SER A 387 14.20 9.27 14.14
N ALA A 388 14.60 8.10 14.61
CA ALA A 388 15.98 7.77 14.97
C ALA A 388 16.85 7.33 13.77
N GLY A 389 16.30 7.29 12.56
CA GLY A 389 17.00 6.82 11.35
C GLY A 389 17.37 5.33 11.37
N LYS A 390 16.77 4.54 12.27
CA LYS A 390 16.98 3.08 12.36
C LYS A 390 16.14 2.28 11.35
N ILE A 391 15.09 2.89 10.80
CA ILE A 391 14.33 2.41 9.65
C ILE A 391 14.45 3.49 8.58
N ASP A 392 14.88 3.10 7.37
CA ASP A 392 14.98 4.00 6.23
C ASP A 392 13.60 4.19 5.58
N LYS A 393 13.35 5.39 5.07
CA LYS A 393 12.08 5.74 4.43
C LYS A 393 11.82 4.99 3.11
N SER A 394 12.84 4.37 2.54
CA SER A 394 12.74 3.53 1.33
C SER A 394 12.48 2.06 1.63
N GLU A 395 12.55 1.63 2.89
CA GLU A 395 12.31 0.24 3.27
C GLU A 395 10.82 -0.12 3.18
N ARG A 396 10.53 -1.36 2.77
CA ARG A 396 9.21 -1.95 2.88
C ARG A 396 8.99 -2.42 4.32
N VAL A 397 8.05 -1.80 5.02
CA VAL A 397 7.75 -2.09 6.42
C VAL A 397 6.36 -2.73 6.56
N VAL A 398 6.29 -3.82 7.31
CA VAL A 398 5.03 -4.46 7.70
C VAL A 398 4.85 -4.36 9.20
N VAL A 399 3.75 -3.80 9.65
CA VAL A 399 3.33 -3.83 11.08
C VAL A 399 2.27 -4.89 11.26
N ILE A 400 2.46 -5.79 12.23
CA ILE A 400 1.48 -6.82 12.56
C ILE A 400 0.46 -6.26 13.54
N SER A 401 -0.79 -6.13 13.10
CA SER A 401 -1.96 -5.82 13.93
C SER A 401 -2.54 -7.13 14.47
N THR A 402 -2.44 -7.32 15.79
CA THR A 402 -2.66 -8.62 16.43
C THR A 402 -4.12 -8.91 16.77
N ALA A 403 -4.93 -7.86 16.96
CA ALA A 403 -6.34 -8.00 17.27
C ALA A 403 -7.18 -6.89 16.63
N HIS A 404 -8.48 -7.08 16.58
CA HIS A 404 -9.43 -6.09 16.07
C HIS A 404 -9.75 -5.03 17.13
N GLY A 405 -9.79 -3.75 16.74
CA GLY A 405 -10.06 -2.64 17.66
C GLY A 405 -11.38 -2.76 18.44
N LEU A 406 -12.40 -3.42 17.89
CA LEU A 406 -13.68 -3.68 18.58
C LEU A 406 -13.55 -4.50 19.87
N LYS A 407 -12.47 -5.23 20.07
CA LYS A 407 -12.23 -5.96 21.32
C LYS A 407 -11.75 -5.04 22.47
N PHE A 408 -11.39 -3.81 22.16
CA PHE A 408 -10.79 -2.83 23.06
C PHE A 408 -11.56 -1.50 23.03
N THR A 409 -12.89 -1.57 23.02
CA THR A 409 -13.78 -0.41 22.93
C THR A 409 -13.59 0.56 24.09
N ASP A 410 -13.41 0.07 25.34
CA ASP A 410 -13.15 0.89 26.52
C ASP A 410 -11.92 1.81 26.33
N PHE A 411 -10.82 1.27 25.81
CA PHE A 411 -9.64 2.06 25.47
C PHE A 411 -9.97 3.19 24.49
N LYS A 412 -10.73 2.88 23.39
CA LYS A 412 -11.12 3.86 22.38
C LYS A 412 -12.00 4.96 22.98
N VAL A 413 -13.03 4.58 23.73
CA VAL A 413 -13.94 5.52 24.39
C VAL A 413 -13.17 6.45 25.30
N ARG A 414 -12.39 5.91 26.24
CA ARG A 414 -11.61 6.70 27.20
C ARG A 414 -10.61 7.64 26.53
N TYR A 415 -9.98 7.23 25.42
CA TYR A 415 -9.08 8.09 24.66
C TYR A 415 -9.83 9.28 24.06
N HIS A 416 -10.96 9.03 23.37
CA HIS A 416 -11.73 10.07 22.70
C HIS A 416 -12.51 10.97 23.66
N GLU A 417 -12.84 10.49 24.84
CA GLU A 417 -13.42 11.27 25.96
C GLU A 417 -12.37 12.04 26.76
N GLU A 418 -11.08 11.86 26.43
CA GLU A 418 -9.94 12.44 27.19
C GLU A 418 -9.93 12.02 28.67
N ALA A 419 -10.37 10.78 28.94
CA ALA A 419 -10.45 10.19 30.28
C ALA A 419 -9.20 9.35 30.65
N LEU A 420 -8.07 9.60 29.99
CA LEU A 420 -6.76 9.03 30.29
C LEU A 420 -5.92 10.05 31.08
N ASP A 421 -4.89 9.56 31.79
CA ASP A 421 -4.04 10.37 32.68
C ASP A 421 -3.03 11.27 31.93
N PHE A 422 -3.20 11.43 30.59
CA PHE A 422 -2.34 12.22 29.73
C PHE A 422 -3.14 12.89 28.59
N PRO A 423 -2.62 13.96 27.97
CA PRO A 423 -3.29 14.62 26.85
C PRO A 423 -3.48 13.72 25.64
N CYS A 424 -4.72 13.60 25.13
CA CYS A 424 -5.09 12.80 23.95
C CYS A 424 -5.09 13.67 22.71
N HIS A 425 -3.97 13.71 21.97
CA HIS A 425 -3.76 14.67 20.85
C HIS A 425 -4.71 14.50 19.67
N PHE A 426 -5.27 13.31 19.48
CA PHE A 426 -6.16 12.96 18.38
C PHE A 426 -7.58 12.61 18.88
N ALA A 427 -7.96 13.13 20.06
CA ALA A 427 -9.30 12.95 20.59
C ALA A 427 -10.36 13.53 19.63
N ASN A 428 -11.48 12.82 19.49
CA ASN A 428 -12.58 13.20 18.61
C ASN A 428 -13.90 12.91 19.32
N LYS A 429 -14.31 13.82 20.20
CA LYS A 429 -15.57 13.72 20.95
C LYS A 429 -16.78 13.97 20.06
N PRO A 430 -17.89 13.28 20.27
CA PRO A 430 -19.17 13.67 19.69
C PRO A 430 -19.52 15.13 20.06
N ILE A 431 -20.06 15.89 19.12
CA ILE A 431 -20.55 17.24 19.37
C ILE A 431 -22.05 17.15 19.60
N GLU A 432 -22.49 17.42 20.80
CA GLU A 432 -23.91 17.47 21.12
C GLU A 432 -24.53 18.77 20.60
N LEU A 433 -25.59 18.66 19.79
CA LEU A 433 -26.27 19.79 19.18
C LEU A 433 -27.79 19.66 19.34
N PRO A 434 -28.50 20.77 19.47
CA PRO A 434 -29.95 20.73 19.37
C PRO A 434 -30.36 20.31 17.95
N PRO A 435 -31.52 19.64 17.75
CA PRO A 435 -31.96 19.11 16.44
C PRO A 435 -32.48 20.26 15.53
N ARG A 436 -31.58 21.19 15.21
CA ARG A 436 -31.85 22.35 14.33
C ARG A 436 -30.80 22.41 13.23
N VAL A 437 -31.26 22.67 12.00
CA VAL A 437 -30.41 22.71 10.79
C VAL A 437 -29.30 23.74 10.91
N GLU A 438 -29.59 24.91 11.49
CA GLU A 438 -28.63 25.99 11.66
C GLU A 438 -27.48 25.60 12.57
N ALA A 439 -27.76 24.96 13.72
CA ALA A 439 -26.71 24.46 14.62
C ALA A 439 -25.80 23.42 13.96
N VAL A 440 -26.38 22.52 13.17
CA VAL A 440 -25.62 21.52 12.41
C VAL A 440 -24.74 22.19 11.33
N LYS A 441 -25.27 23.17 10.61
CA LYS A 441 -24.50 23.91 9.59
C LYS A 441 -23.33 24.68 10.20
N GLU A 442 -23.53 25.33 11.34
CA GLU A 442 -22.47 26.05 12.06
C GLU A 442 -21.34 25.08 12.51
N ALA A 443 -21.71 23.95 13.10
CA ALA A 443 -20.76 22.92 13.50
C ALA A 443 -19.97 22.34 12.31
N LEU A 444 -20.65 22.07 11.18
CA LEU A 444 -20.01 21.63 9.94
C LEU A 444 -19.05 22.68 9.38
N GLN A 445 -19.44 23.94 9.33
CA GLN A 445 -18.57 25.04 8.87
C GLN A 445 -17.31 25.17 9.74
N TYR A 446 -17.48 25.07 11.07
CA TYR A 446 -16.36 25.09 12.02
C TYR A 446 -15.41 23.90 11.79
N ALA A 447 -15.94 22.69 11.69
CA ALA A 447 -15.16 21.47 11.47
C ALA A 447 -14.40 21.50 10.13
N LEU A 448 -15.06 21.97 9.04
CA LEU A 448 -14.45 22.08 7.72
C LEU A 448 -13.37 23.17 7.66
N LYS A 449 -13.53 24.28 8.38
CA LYS A 449 -12.47 25.29 8.53
C LYS A 449 -11.26 24.75 9.29
N LYS A 450 -11.47 23.95 10.34
CA LYS A 450 -10.39 23.34 11.15
C LYS A 450 -9.62 22.26 10.36
N ARG A 451 -10.27 21.52 9.45
CA ARG A 451 -9.65 20.54 8.56
C ARG A 451 -8.81 21.12 7.42
N ARG A 452 -8.90 22.42 7.15
CA ARG A 452 -8.05 23.14 6.19
C ARG A 452 -6.64 23.47 6.77
N LYS A 453 -6.01 22.54 7.48
CA LYS A 453 -4.53 22.59 7.57
C LYS A 453 -3.97 22.21 6.22
N PRO A 454 -3.01 22.98 5.66
CA PRO A 454 -2.45 22.65 4.34
C PRO A 454 -1.89 21.23 4.41
N VAL A 455 -2.26 20.42 3.44
CA VAL A 455 -1.53 19.18 3.11
C VAL A 455 -0.06 19.58 3.01
N PRO A 456 0.88 18.96 3.75
CA PRO A 456 2.29 19.29 3.65
C PRO A 456 2.66 19.28 2.17
N LYS A 457 3.33 20.35 1.71
CA LYS A 457 3.87 20.45 0.36
C LYS A 457 4.55 19.13 0.05
N LYS A 458 4.17 18.51 -1.08
CA LYS A 458 4.68 17.26 -1.64
C LYS A 458 6.13 17.05 -1.22
N SER A 459 6.42 15.96 -0.49
CA SER A 459 7.77 15.44 -0.42
C SER A 459 8.29 15.32 -1.86
N LYS A 460 9.56 15.58 -2.09
CA LYS A 460 10.17 15.47 -3.42
C LYS A 460 9.82 14.07 -3.95
N THR A 461 8.79 14.00 -4.79
CA THR A 461 8.38 12.79 -5.48
C THR A 461 9.60 12.28 -6.24
N ARG A 462 9.96 11.02 -6.00
CA ARG A 462 10.95 10.32 -6.82
C ARG A 462 10.56 10.56 -8.28
N LYS A 463 11.41 11.23 -9.06
CA LYS A 463 11.14 11.46 -10.47
C LYS A 463 11.00 10.09 -11.13
N LEU A 464 9.77 9.69 -11.44
CA LEU A 464 9.51 8.47 -12.19
C LEU A 464 10.14 8.62 -13.58
N SER A 465 10.69 7.52 -14.11
CA SER A 465 11.24 7.52 -15.46
C SER A 465 10.15 7.82 -16.51
N PRO A 466 10.50 8.40 -17.67
CA PRO A 466 9.54 8.61 -18.76
C PRO A 466 8.80 7.33 -19.16
N ALA A 467 9.46 6.17 -19.11
CA ALA A 467 8.86 4.87 -19.37
C ALA A 467 7.80 4.51 -18.32
N THR A 468 8.08 4.70 -17.04
CA THR A 468 7.13 4.45 -15.95
C THR A 468 5.92 5.40 -16.04
N LEU A 469 6.16 6.69 -16.31
CA LEU A 469 5.08 7.68 -16.48
C LEU A 469 4.20 7.36 -17.69
N ALA A 470 4.78 6.91 -18.79
CA ALA A 470 4.04 6.54 -20.00
C ALA A 470 3.10 5.34 -19.80
N ILE A 471 3.49 4.39 -18.95
CA ILE A 471 2.68 3.19 -18.65
C ILE A 471 1.65 3.48 -17.56
N HIS A 472 2.10 4.02 -16.43
CA HIS A 472 1.30 4.11 -15.19
C HIS A 472 0.76 5.51 -14.89
N GLY A 473 1.25 6.55 -15.57
CA GLY A 473 0.97 7.94 -15.21
C GLY A 473 1.59 8.33 -13.86
N PRO A 474 1.15 9.44 -13.25
CA PRO A 474 1.73 9.96 -12.00
C PRO A 474 1.31 9.21 -10.73
N GLY A 475 0.54 8.13 -10.85
CA GLY A 475 0.06 7.33 -9.73
C GLY A 475 -1.15 6.49 -10.10
N HIS A 476 -1.54 5.58 -9.20
CA HIS A 476 -2.68 4.70 -9.40
C HIS A 476 -4.00 5.50 -9.30
N THR A 477 -4.82 5.43 -10.35
CA THR A 477 -6.20 5.91 -10.35
C THR A 477 -7.12 4.69 -10.39
N PRO A 478 -8.06 4.52 -9.43
CA PRO A 478 -9.04 3.45 -9.51
C PRO A 478 -9.82 3.54 -10.82
N LYS A 479 -9.83 2.45 -11.59
CA LYS A 479 -10.57 2.37 -12.85
C LYS A 479 -11.88 1.63 -12.63
N ALA A 480 -12.91 2.02 -13.39
CA ALA A 480 -14.19 1.32 -13.37
C ALA A 480 -13.97 -0.18 -13.60
N TYR A 481 -14.73 -1.00 -12.88
CA TYR A 481 -14.68 -2.47 -12.96
C TYR A 481 -13.30 -3.10 -12.63
N TYR A 482 -12.43 -2.37 -11.91
CA TYR A 482 -11.05 -2.82 -11.60
C TYR A 482 -10.22 -3.16 -12.83
N ALA A 483 -10.54 -2.55 -13.97
CA ALA A 483 -9.87 -2.82 -15.24
C ALA A 483 -8.39 -2.41 -15.22
N VAL A 484 -7.49 -3.25 -15.73
CA VAL A 484 -6.07 -2.93 -15.89
C VAL A 484 -5.87 -1.83 -16.94
N SER A 485 -6.50 -1.96 -18.11
CA SER A 485 -6.55 -0.89 -19.11
C SER A 485 -7.69 0.09 -18.83
N THR A 486 -7.57 1.32 -19.31
CA THR A 486 -8.63 2.32 -19.17
C THR A 486 -9.86 1.89 -19.97
N PRO A 487 -11.05 1.78 -19.38
CA PRO A 487 -12.27 1.49 -20.12
C PRO A 487 -12.61 2.58 -21.12
N ILE A 488 -13.14 2.18 -22.27
CA ILE A 488 -13.63 3.12 -23.28
C ILE A 488 -15.04 3.52 -22.90
N VAL A 489 -15.24 4.77 -22.50
CA VAL A 489 -16.56 5.31 -22.14
C VAL A 489 -17.15 6.00 -23.35
N GLN A 490 -17.87 5.23 -24.19
CA GLN A 490 -18.47 5.72 -25.43
C GLN A 490 -19.88 6.24 -25.17
N THR A 491 -19.97 7.48 -24.65
CA THR A 491 -21.24 8.18 -24.41
C THR A 491 -21.13 9.66 -24.68
N SER A 492 -22.23 10.27 -25.12
CA SER A 492 -22.35 11.72 -25.27
C SER A 492 -22.84 12.41 -24.00
N ASN A 493 -23.71 11.75 -23.22
CA ASN A 493 -24.35 12.30 -22.05
C ASN A 493 -24.13 11.42 -20.81
N TYR A 494 -24.16 12.03 -19.64
CA TYR A 494 -24.06 11.35 -18.35
C TYR A 494 -25.32 11.66 -17.55
N TYR A 495 -25.94 10.65 -16.95
CA TYR A 495 -27.12 10.84 -16.12
C TYR A 495 -26.76 11.25 -14.69
N PHE A 496 -27.68 11.85 -14.00
CA PHE A 496 -27.63 12.16 -12.59
C PHE A 496 -28.72 11.37 -11.88
N ASP A 497 -28.43 10.86 -10.68
CA ASP A 497 -29.38 10.01 -9.95
C ASP A 497 -30.55 10.81 -9.36
N SER A 498 -30.39 12.14 -9.21
CA SER A 498 -31.43 13.03 -8.68
C SER A 498 -31.24 14.48 -9.09
N THR A 499 -32.34 15.28 -9.03
CA THR A 499 -32.28 16.72 -9.19
C THR A 499 -31.36 17.38 -8.16
N ALA A 500 -31.29 16.84 -6.95
CA ALA A 500 -30.38 17.35 -5.91
C ALA A 500 -28.91 17.23 -6.34
N GLU A 501 -28.52 16.11 -6.94
CA GLU A 501 -27.18 15.91 -7.50
C GLU A 501 -26.87 16.87 -8.63
N VAL A 502 -27.85 17.17 -9.51
CA VAL A 502 -27.69 18.19 -10.56
C VAL A 502 -27.40 19.57 -9.96
N LEU A 503 -28.17 19.98 -8.95
CA LEU A 503 -28.00 21.28 -8.30
C LEU A 503 -26.64 21.39 -7.61
N GLU A 504 -26.23 20.36 -6.91
CA GLU A 504 -24.92 20.29 -6.24
C GLU A 504 -23.77 20.31 -7.26
N PHE A 505 -23.89 19.54 -8.35
CA PHE A 505 -22.95 19.59 -9.46
C PHE A 505 -22.83 20.97 -10.08
N MET A 506 -23.95 21.63 -10.38
CA MET A 506 -23.95 22.98 -10.98
C MET A 506 -23.33 24.01 -10.05
N LYS A 507 -23.57 23.90 -8.75
CA LYS A 507 -22.97 24.77 -7.73
C LYS A 507 -21.45 24.56 -7.66
N SER A 508 -20.98 23.31 -7.52
CA SER A 508 -19.55 22.96 -7.47
C SER A 508 -18.81 23.32 -8.75
N LYS A 509 -19.49 23.23 -9.91
CA LYS A 509 -18.96 23.64 -11.21
C LYS A 509 -18.78 25.16 -11.28
N GLY A 510 -19.71 25.94 -10.73
CA GLY A 510 -19.59 27.39 -10.61
C GLY A 510 -18.44 27.83 -9.71
N GLU A 511 -18.12 27.02 -8.67
CA GLU A 511 -16.98 27.22 -7.77
C GLU A 511 -15.64 26.72 -8.34
N GLY A 512 -15.62 26.17 -9.56
CA GLY A 512 -14.42 25.68 -10.24
C GLY A 512 -13.96 24.26 -9.84
N HIS A 513 -14.70 23.58 -8.99
CA HIS A 513 -14.37 22.23 -8.47
C HIS A 513 -15.58 21.28 -8.59
N PRO A 514 -15.97 20.85 -9.80
CA PRO A 514 -17.14 19.99 -9.96
C PRO A 514 -16.95 18.65 -9.23
N LEU A 515 -17.96 18.23 -8.48
CA LEU A 515 -17.98 16.99 -7.71
C LEU A 515 -17.83 15.73 -8.58
N ARG A 516 -18.30 15.80 -9.82
CA ARG A 516 -18.05 14.78 -10.85
C ARG A 516 -17.55 15.46 -12.12
N GLY A 517 -16.64 14.80 -12.83
CA GLY A 517 -15.93 15.40 -13.97
C GLY A 517 -16.73 15.48 -15.27
N HIS A 518 -17.93 14.86 -15.36
CA HIS A 518 -18.56 14.60 -16.65
C HIS A 518 -20.08 14.79 -16.61
N GLU A 519 -20.58 15.63 -17.50
CA GLU A 519 -22.01 15.87 -17.74
C GLU A 519 -22.38 15.63 -19.23
N TYR A 520 -21.46 15.98 -20.10
CA TYR A 520 -21.59 15.90 -21.55
C TYR A 520 -20.23 15.66 -22.20
N GLY A 521 -20.15 14.75 -23.16
CA GLY A 521 -18.89 14.26 -23.71
C GLY A 521 -17.97 15.36 -24.30
N ARG A 522 -18.53 16.44 -24.86
CA ARG A 522 -17.75 17.58 -25.34
C ARG A 522 -17.10 18.40 -24.19
N TYR A 523 -17.62 18.26 -22.97
CA TYR A 523 -17.09 18.94 -21.79
C TYR A 523 -16.14 18.07 -20.99
N GLY A 524 -16.00 16.82 -21.35
CA GLY A 524 -15.07 15.86 -20.75
C GLY A 524 -15.58 14.43 -20.85
N ASN A 525 -14.62 13.50 -20.82
CA ASN A 525 -14.86 12.05 -20.88
C ASN A 525 -13.82 11.33 -20.02
N PRO A 526 -14.19 10.29 -19.25
CA PRO A 526 -13.25 9.58 -18.37
C PRO A 526 -12.04 9.01 -19.10
N THR A 527 -12.23 8.46 -20.30
CA THR A 527 -11.14 7.91 -21.14
C THR A 527 -10.17 9.01 -21.58
N GLN A 528 -10.71 10.18 -22.01
CA GLN A 528 -9.93 11.36 -22.35
C GLN A 528 -9.15 11.88 -21.15
N ALA A 529 -9.81 12.04 -20.01
CA ALA A 529 -9.20 12.58 -18.79
C ALA A 529 -8.01 11.74 -18.30
N GLU A 530 -8.09 10.41 -18.39
CA GLU A 530 -6.97 9.53 -18.01
C GLU A 530 -5.80 9.67 -18.99
N CYS A 531 -6.06 9.80 -20.29
CA CYS A 531 -5.02 10.04 -21.28
C CYS A 531 -4.35 11.41 -21.07
N GLU A 532 -5.12 12.47 -20.83
CA GLU A 532 -4.63 13.82 -20.50
C GLU A 532 -3.76 13.82 -19.24
N ARG A 533 -4.16 13.09 -18.20
CA ARG A 533 -3.39 12.93 -16.97
C ARG A 533 -2.00 12.32 -17.20
N LYS A 534 -1.91 11.31 -18.06
CA LYS A 534 -0.64 10.67 -18.43
C LYS A 534 0.24 11.61 -19.24
N LEU A 535 -0.31 12.29 -20.23
CA LEU A 535 0.42 13.24 -21.06
C LEU A 535 0.98 14.41 -20.24
N ALA A 536 0.17 14.96 -19.32
CA ALA A 536 0.63 16.00 -18.40
C ALA A 536 1.81 15.50 -17.55
N ALA A 537 1.74 14.27 -17.03
CA ALA A 537 2.82 13.69 -16.23
C ALA A 537 4.11 13.44 -17.03
N ILE A 538 3.99 12.98 -18.26
CA ILE A 538 5.15 12.75 -19.16
C ILE A 538 5.85 14.07 -19.47
N GLU A 539 5.12 15.14 -19.78
CA GLU A 539 5.65 16.48 -20.06
C GLU A 539 6.17 17.18 -18.81
N GLY A 540 5.63 16.87 -17.63
CA GLY A 540 5.85 17.62 -16.40
C GLY A 540 4.90 18.81 -16.25
N ALA A 541 3.78 18.83 -16.98
CA ALA A 541 2.76 19.86 -16.96
C ALA A 541 1.78 19.68 -15.79
N GLU A 542 1.17 20.79 -15.34
CA GLU A 542 0.07 20.74 -14.37
C GLU A 542 -1.22 20.22 -15.01
N ARG A 543 -1.41 20.47 -16.32
CA ARG A 543 -2.60 20.08 -17.09
C ARG A 543 -2.27 19.80 -18.54
N ALA A 544 -3.01 18.90 -19.15
CA ALA A 544 -3.07 18.67 -20.59
C ALA A 544 -4.51 18.79 -21.09
N LEU A 545 -4.69 19.24 -22.35
CA LEU A 545 -5.97 19.24 -23.07
C LEU A 545 -5.76 18.54 -24.40
N LEU A 546 -6.56 17.52 -24.67
CA LEU A 546 -6.54 16.75 -25.90
C LEU A 546 -7.49 17.33 -26.96
N PHE A 547 -7.03 17.37 -28.19
CA PHE A 547 -7.74 17.86 -29.36
C PHE A 547 -7.88 16.78 -30.43
N ALA A 548 -8.85 16.91 -31.32
CA ALA A 548 -9.10 15.96 -32.39
C ALA A 548 -7.91 15.84 -33.40
N THR A 549 -7.10 16.88 -33.54
CA THR A 549 -5.91 16.90 -34.42
C THR A 549 -4.84 17.83 -33.85
N GLY A 550 -3.59 17.70 -34.33
CA GLY A 550 -2.50 18.63 -34.00
C GLY A 550 -2.83 20.06 -34.42
N MET A 551 -3.42 20.26 -35.60
CA MET A 551 -3.82 21.60 -36.06
C MET A 551 -4.95 22.22 -35.22
N SER A 552 -5.91 21.44 -34.73
CA SER A 552 -6.91 21.99 -33.81
C SER A 552 -6.29 22.41 -32.47
N ALA A 553 -5.25 21.71 -31.99
CA ALA A 553 -4.51 22.17 -30.81
C ALA A 553 -3.82 23.51 -31.09
N VAL A 554 -3.13 23.67 -32.21
CA VAL A 554 -2.46 24.93 -32.62
C VAL A 554 -3.47 26.07 -32.76
N VAL A 555 -4.48 25.87 -33.63
CA VAL A 555 -5.46 26.93 -33.99
C VAL A 555 -6.24 27.40 -32.78
N ILE A 556 -6.79 26.49 -31.98
CA ILE A 556 -7.61 26.85 -30.82
C ILE A 556 -6.76 27.49 -29.71
N THR A 557 -5.49 27.06 -29.55
CA THR A 557 -4.57 27.69 -28.62
C THR A 557 -4.29 29.15 -29.04
N LEU A 558 -3.99 29.39 -30.32
CA LEU A 558 -3.79 30.75 -30.82
C LEU A 558 -5.06 31.60 -30.67
N MET A 559 -6.24 31.07 -31.01
CA MET A 559 -7.53 31.78 -30.84
C MET A 559 -7.85 32.11 -29.40
N ALA A 560 -7.44 31.28 -28.45
CA ALA A 560 -7.70 31.52 -27.02
C ALA A 560 -6.88 32.68 -26.46
N TYR A 561 -5.69 32.92 -26.98
CA TYR A 561 -4.76 33.93 -26.44
C TYR A 561 -4.47 35.11 -27.36
N MET A 562 -4.83 35.04 -28.64
CA MET A 562 -4.69 36.21 -29.55
C MET A 562 -5.51 37.38 -29.06
N ARG A 563 -5.01 38.58 -29.23
CA ARG A 563 -5.69 39.84 -28.91
C ARG A 563 -6.03 40.61 -30.17
N ARG A 564 -7.21 41.23 -30.20
CA ARG A 564 -7.60 42.10 -31.31
C ARG A 564 -6.51 43.15 -31.57
N ASN A 565 -6.07 43.33 -32.83
CA ASN A 565 -4.97 44.21 -33.22
C ASN A 565 -3.62 43.85 -32.52
N GLY A 566 -3.50 42.61 -32.05
CA GLY A 566 -2.27 42.09 -31.47
C GLY A 566 -1.31 41.64 -32.55
N HIS A 567 -0.05 41.42 -32.14
CA HIS A 567 1.01 40.95 -32.98
C HIS A 567 1.54 39.59 -32.45
N ILE A 568 1.73 38.65 -33.37
CA ILE A 568 2.27 37.30 -33.10
C ILE A 568 3.54 37.12 -33.91
N ILE A 569 4.62 36.69 -33.28
CA ILE A 569 5.88 36.29 -33.92
C ILE A 569 5.84 34.78 -34.13
N PHE A 570 6.08 34.34 -35.37
CA PHE A 570 6.30 32.94 -35.72
C PHE A 570 7.71 32.74 -36.25
N THR A 571 8.32 31.60 -35.95
CA THR A 571 9.52 31.18 -36.64
C THR A 571 9.11 30.67 -38.05
N ASN A 572 9.83 31.14 -39.08
CA ASN A 572 9.54 30.83 -40.51
C ASN A 572 9.72 29.34 -40.85
N ASP A 573 10.52 28.66 -40.06
CA ASP A 573 10.88 27.25 -40.18
C ASP A 573 9.98 26.42 -39.25
N CYS A 574 8.71 26.27 -39.59
CA CYS A 574 7.70 25.54 -38.83
C CYS A 574 6.77 24.75 -39.78
N TYR A 575 5.89 23.93 -39.20
CA TYR A 575 4.94 23.14 -39.99
C TYR A 575 4.14 24.02 -40.96
N ARG A 576 4.08 23.61 -42.22
CA ARG A 576 3.52 24.42 -43.33
C ARG A 576 2.11 24.94 -43.02
N GLN A 577 1.20 24.09 -42.49
CA GLN A 577 -0.18 24.51 -42.24
C GLN A 577 -0.29 25.51 -41.06
N THR A 578 0.64 25.47 -40.11
CA THR A 578 0.73 26.46 -39.04
C THR A 578 1.13 27.81 -39.64
N ARG A 579 2.10 27.80 -40.55
CA ARG A 579 2.52 29.01 -41.26
C ARG A 579 1.44 29.57 -42.18
N ASP A 580 0.76 28.72 -42.96
CA ASP A 580 -0.35 29.12 -43.83
C ASP A 580 -1.50 29.76 -42.99
N PHE A 581 -1.80 29.19 -41.82
CA PHE A 581 -2.78 29.74 -40.87
C PHE A 581 -2.36 31.12 -40.34
N ALA A 582 -1.07 31.27 -40.03
CA ALA A 582 -0.53 32.53 -39.54
C ALA A 582 -0.55 33.62 -40.60
N GLU A 583 -0.07 33.33 -41.84
CA GLU A 583 0.09 34.29 -42.95
C GLU A 583 -1.25 34.70 -43.57
N ASN A 584 -2.18 33.78 -43.66
CA ASN A 584 -3.44 34.02 -44.36
C ASN A 584 -4.59 34.28 -43.36
N THR A 585 -4.93 33.26 -42.58
CA THR A 585 -6.17 33.31 -41.74
C THR A 585 -6.08 34.30 -40.58
N LEU A 586 -4.96 34.37 -39.83
CA LEU A 586 -4.85 35.29 -38.70
C LEU A 586 -4.88 36.75 -39.14
N ARG A 587 -4.30 37.06 -40.31
CA ARG A 587 -4.36 38.44 -40.86
C ARG A 587 -5.77 38.86 -41.24
N GLU A 588 -6.58 37.93 -41.77
CA GLU A 588 -8.04 38.22 -42.01
C GLU A 588 -8.79 38.55 -40.73
N PHE A 589 -8.36 38.01 -39.58
CA PHE A 589 -8.89 38.36 -38.25
C PHE A 589 -8.30 39.64 -37.64
N GLY A 590 -7.46 40.37 -38.41
CA GLY A 590 -6.84 41.63 -37.99
C GLY A 590 -5.68 41.44 -36.98
N ILE A 591 -5.03 40.31 -37.03
CA ILE A 591 -3.83 39.99 -36.23
C ILE A 591 -2.59 40.28 -37.09
N GLU A 592 -1.65 41.06 -36.57
CA GLU A 592 -0.36 41.26 -37.21
C GLU A 592 0.54 40.03 -37.02
N VAL A 593 1.23 39.63 -38.08
CA VAL A 593 2.11 38.44 -38.06
C VAL A 593 3.48 38.79 -38.61
N SER A 594 4.52 38.48 -37.84
CA SER A 594 5.92 38.49 -38.29
C SER A 594 6.46 37.07 -38.38
N LEU A 595 7.04 36.72 -39.55
CA LEU A 595 7.81 35.48 -39.73
C LEU A 595 9.29 35.83 -39.59
N VAL A 596 10.01 35.13 -38.71
CA VAL A 596 11.42 35.37 -38.43
C VAL A 596 12.24 34.07 -38.42
N ASP A 597 13.55 34.21 -38.58
CA ASP A 597 14.44 33.06 -38.42
C ASP A 597 14.36 32.44 -37.04
N PRO A 598 14.53 31.08 -36.90
CA PRO A 598 14.40 30.37 -35.63
C PRO A 598 15.61 30.61 -34.69
N ASN A 599 15.77 31.83 -34.28
CA ASN A 599 16.82 32.24 -33.28
C ASN A 599 16.32 33.41 -32.42
N ALA A 600 16.89 33.53 -31.23
CA ALA A 600 16.47 34.51 -30.23
C ALA A 600 16.73 35.96 -30.68
N GLU A 601 17.77 36.22 -31.47
CA GLU A 601 18.11 37.57 -31.97
C GLU A 601 17.09 38.09 -32.98
N ALA A 602 16.68 37.24 -33.94
CA ALA A 602 15.64 37.57 -34.92
C ALA A 602 14.30 37.80 -34.25
N ILE A 603 13.94 36.94 -33.26
CA ILE A 603 12.74 37.10 -32.43
C ILE A 603 12.78 38.44 -31.67
N ALA A 604 13.87 38.77 -31.01
CA ALA A 604 14.03 40.02 -30.24
C ALA A 604 13.84 41.27 -31.12
N LYS A 605 14.39 41.24 -32.32
CA LYS A 605 14.26 42.36 -33.29
C LYS A 605 12.81 42.54 -33.79
N ALA A 606 12.01 41.49 -33.78
CA ALA A 606 10.63 41.53 -34.27
C ALA A 606 9.61 41.91 -33.19
N VAL A 607 9.98 41.98 -31.91
CA VAL A 607 9.08 42.37 -30.82
C VAL A 607 8.57 43.79 -31.01
N ARG A 608 7.27 43.99 -30.88
CA ARG A 608 6.55 45.28 -30.97
C ARG A 608 5.76 45.54 -29.68
N PRO A 609 5.32 46.76 -29.40
CA PRO A 609 4.54 47.05 -28.21
C PRO A 609 3.22 46.25 -28.11
N ASN A 610 2.66 45.84 -29.25
CA ASN A 610 1.44 45.01 -29.33
C ASN A 610 1.72 43.53 -29.50
N THR A 611 2.99 43.06 -29.40
CA THR A 611 3.32 41.63 -29.44
C THR A 611 2.80 40.93 -28.19
N ASN A 612 2.01 39.87 -28.38
CA ASN A 612 1.44 39.12 -27.25
C ASN A 612 1.76 37.62 -27.28
N ILE A 613 2.21 37.08 -28.41
CA ILE A 613 2.61 35.67 -28.53
C ILE A 613 3.89 35.55 -29.34
N ILE A 614 4.80 34.69 -28.90
CA ILE A 614 5.90 34.12 -29.67
C ILE A 614 5.61 32.64 -29.85
N PHE A 615 5.36 32.23 -31.11
CA PHE A 615 5.13 30.84 -31.49
C PHE A 615 6.35 30.29 -32.20
N THR A 616 6.89 29.18 -31.69
CA THR A 616 8.10 28.54 -32.22
C THR A 616 7.89 27.04 -32.41
N GLU A 617 8.78 26.40 -33.17
CA GLU A 617 8.87 24.97 -33.30
C GLU A 617 10.32 24.51 -33.07
N SER A 618 10.53 23.46 -32.25
CA SER A 618 11.88 22.94 -32.01
C SER A 618 11.84 21.43 -31.72
N PRO A 619 12.62 20.60 -32.47
CA PRO A 619 13.33 20.96 -33.70
C PRO A 619 12.40 21.45 -34.80
N THR A 620 12.90 22.33 -35.70
CA THR A 620 12.08 22.93 -36.75
C THR A 620 11.73 21.93 -37.86
N ASN A 621 10.64 22.20 -38.59
CA ASN A 621 10.22 21.40 -39.75
C ASN A 621 10.36 22.23 -41.02
N PRO A 622 11.15 21.81 -42.05
CA PRO A 622 11.73 20.46 -42.23
C PRO A 622 13.22 20.33 -41.82
N TYR A 623 13.91 21.40 -41.47
CA TYR A 623 15.37 21.43 -41.39
C TYR A 623 15.94 20.97 -40.06
N LEU A 624 15.10 20.57 -39.07
CA LEU A 624 15.49 20.04 -37.75
C LEU A 624 16.45 20.94 -36.96
N ARG A 625 16.39 22.25 -37.16
CA ARG A 625 17.18 23.20 -36.35
C ARG A 625 16.67 23.21 -34.93
N VAL A 626 17.59 23.19 -33.98
CA VAL A 626 17.28 23.26 -32.55
C VAL A 626 17.34 24.70 -32.08
N LEU A 627 16.27 25.17 -31.46
CA LEU A 627 16.15 26.51 -30.94
C LEU A 627 16.79 26.61 -29.53
N ASP A 628 17.51 27.71 -29.26
CA ASP A 628 17.89 28.08 -27.89
C ASP A 628 16.62 28.55 -27.14
N ILE A 629 15.90 27.61 -26.54
CA ILE A 629 14.64 27.87 -25.85
C ILE A 629 14.84 28.82 -24.66
N PRO A 630 15.85 28.65 -23.78
CA PRO A 630 16.15 29.59 -22.71
C PRO A 630 16.33 31.05 -23.18
N ALA A 631 17.07 31.26 -24.26
CA ALA A 631 17.26 32.60 -24.82
C ALA A 631 15.97 33.22 -25.36
N VAL A 632 15.13 32.43 -26.01
CA VAL A 632 13.79 32.89 -26.45
C VAL A 632 12.89 33.23 -25.28
N VAL A 633 12.87 32.41 -24.22
CA VAL A 633 12.12 32.65 -23.00
C VAL A 633 12.59 33.93 -22.29
N GLU A 634 13.89 34.22 -22.28
CA GLU A 634 14.44 35.46 -21.73
C GLU A 634 13.91 36.68 -22.49
N VAL A 635 13.94 36.66 -23.84
CA VAL A 635 13.35 37.69 -24.69
C VAL A 635 11.85 37.89 -24.37
N ALA A 636 11.11 36.81 -24.30
CA ALA A 636 9.66 36.83 -24.01
C ALA A 636 9.39 37.47 -22.63
N LYS A 637 10.10 37.04 -21.59
CA LYS A 637 9.97 37.59 -20.23
C LYS A 637 10.26 39.07 -20.14
N LYS A 638 11.32 39.52 -20.80
CA LYS A 638 11.70 40.93 -20.85
C LYS A 638 10.60 41.83 -21.39
N HIS A 639 9.80 41.33 -22.30
CA HIS A 639 8.73 42.07 -22.97
C HIS A 639 7.30 41.69 -22.50
N GLY A 640 7.14 40.75 -21.56
CA GLY A 640 5.85 40.31 -21.05
C GLY A 640 5.01 39.56 -22.09
N VAL A 641 5.65 38.84 -23.02
CA VAL A 641 5.07 38.10 -24.14
C VAL A 641 4.94 36.63 -23.80
N MET A 642 3.82 36.01 -24.17
CA MET A 642 3.58 34.59 -23.97
C MET A 642 4.37 33.73 -24.96
N THR A 643 4.94 32.63 -24.49
CA THR A 643 5.68 31.66 -25.29
C THR A 643 4.85 30.41 -25.55
N ILE A 644 4.72 30.02 -26.83
CA ILE A 644 4.09 28.77 -27.27
C ILE A 644 5.11 28.02 -28.14
N ILE A 645 5.34 26.74 -27.84
CA ILE A 645 6.24 25.92 -28.64
C ILE A 645 5.56 24.63 -29.11
N ASP A 646 5.69 24.33 -30.41
CA ASP A 646 5.40 23.00 -30.94
C ASP A 646 6.66 22.13 -30.79
N ALA A 647 6.59 21.14 -29.90
CA ALA A 647 7.70 20.23 -29.63
C ALA A 647 7.42 18.79 -30.16
N THR A 648 6.60 18.68 -31.19
CA THR A 648 6.16 17.42 -31.77
C THR A 648 7.31 16.49 -32.14
N LEU A 649 8.38 17.02 -32.79
CA LEU A 649 9.50 16.21 -33.26
C LEU A 649 10.45 15.81 -32.11
N ALA A 650 10.67 16.70 -31.12
CA ALA A 650 11.48 16.38 -29.96
C ALA A 650 10.77 15.37 -29.04
N THR A 651 9.49 15.56 -28.83
CA THR A 651 8.69 14.87 -27.83
C THR A 651 9.14 15.14 -26.37
N PRO A 652 8.32 14.86 -25.36
CA PRO A 652 8.73 15.02 -23.96
C PRO A 652 9.83 14.02 -23.52
N TYR A 653 10.23 13.12 -24.38
CA TYR A 653 11.36 12.22 -24.13
C TYR A 653 12.71 12.95 -24.28
N ASN A 654 12.85 13.79 -25.29
CA ASN A 654 14.10 14.49 -25.58
C ASN A 654 14.15 15.89 -24.97
N ILE A 655 13.04 16.65 -24.99
CA ILE A 655 12.97 18.02 -24.47
C ILE A 655 11.67 18.21 -23.69
N LYS A 656 11.75 18.90 -22.56
CA LYS A 656 10.61 19.38 -21.79
C LYS A 656 10.64 20.91 -21.72
N PRO A 657 10.00 21.60 -22.67
CA PRO A 657 10.09 23.05 -22.77
C PRO A 657 9.51 23.80 -21.56
N LEU A 658 8.55 23.22 -20.83
CA LEU A 658 8.01 23.79 -19.60
C LEU A 658 9.09 23.91 -18.51
N ASP A 659 10.00 22.94 -18.41
CA ASP A 659 11.14 22.99 -17.48
C ASP A 659 12.15 24.10 -17.84
N LEU A 660 12.14 24.56 -19.09
CA LEU A 660 12.97 25.65 -19.61
C LEU A 660 12.26 27.02 -19.54
N GLY A 661 11.03 27.07 -19.04
CA GLY A 661 10.29 28.28 -18.77
C GLY A 661 9.31 28.71 -19.84
N VAL A 662 9.02 27.88 -20.83
CA VAL A 662 7.95 28.10 -21.84
C VAL A 662 6.58 28.04 -21.16
N ASP A 663 5.63 28.87 -21.59
CA ASP A 663 4.28 28.92 -21.00
C ASP A 663 3.38 27.79 -21.47
N ILE A 664 3.40 27.47 -22.77
CA ILE A 664 2.53 26.46 -23.40
C ILE A 664 3.35 25.59 -24.35
N VAL A 665 3.16 24.28 -24.24
CA VAL A 665 3.69 23.28 -25.16
C VAL A 665 2.57 22.61 -25.94
N ILE A 666 2.80 22.42 -27.25
CA ILE A 666 1.88 21.70 -28.15
C ILE A 666 2.60 20.50 -28.73
N HIS A 667 1.87 19.39 -28.89
CA HIS A 667 2.31 18.25 -29.71
C HIS A 667 1.19 17.79 -30.62
N SER A 668 1.53 17.49 -31.87
CA SER A 668 0.71 16.60 -32.67
C SER A 668 0.87 15.17 -32.14
N ALA A 669 -0.08 14.75 -31.30
CA ALA A 669 -0.06 13.41 -30.71
C ALA A 669 -0.26 12.29 -31.75
N THR A 670 -0.64 12.63 -32.97
CA THR A 670 -0.67 11.77 -34.16
C THR A 670 0.70 11.13 -34.46
N LYS A 671 1.81 11.82 -34.11
CA LYS A 671 3.18 11.43 -34.46
C LYS A 671 3.73 10.46 -33.39
N TYR A 672 4.85 10.76 -32.79
CA TYR A 672 5.56 9.84 -31.90
C TYR A 672 4.80 9.44 -30.62
N LEU A 673 3.91 10.30 -30.10
CA LEU A 673 3.09 9.96 -28.92
C LEU A 673 2.12 8.82 -29.23
N GLY A 674 1.38 8.88 -30.33
CA GLY A 674 0.56 7.77 -30.83
C GLY A 674 1.43 6.63 -31.38
N GLY A 675 2.32 6.95 -32.32
CA GLY A 675 3.42 6.11 -32.79
C GLY A 675 3.09 4.92 -33.68
N HIS A 676 1.81 4.73 -34.06
CA HIS A 676 1.36 3.56 -34.83
C HIS A 676 0.61 3.93 -36.12
N ASN A 677 0.55 5.21 -36.48
CA ASN A 677 -0.13 5.75 -37.66
C ASN A 677 -1.63 5.38 -37.77
N ASP A 678 -2.29 5.18 -36.64
CA ASP A 678 -3.67 4.68 -36.55
C ASP A 678 -4.65 5.68 -35.87
N LEU A 679 -4.17 6.89 -35.54
CA LEU A 679 -4.97 7.94 -34.89
C LEU A 679 -4.57 9.35 -35.31
N LEU A 680 -5.52 10.28 -35.19
CA LEU A 680 -5.27 11.72 -35.24
C LEU A 680 -5.57 12.32 -33.87
N ALA A 681 -4.63 13.08 -33.28
CA ALA A 681 -4.83 13.81 -32.06
C ALA A 681 -3.83 14.96 -31.93
N GLY A 682 -4.19 15.96 -31.13
CA GLY A 682 -3.30 17.03 -30.68
C GLY A 682 -3.38 17.16 -29.16
N VAL A 683 -2.35 17.71 -28.54
CA VAL A 683 -2.35 18.02 -27.11
C VAL A 683 -1.69 19.37 -26.86
N THR A 684 -2.30 20.15 -25.97
CA THR A 684 -1.73 21.40 -25.43
C THR A 684 -1.52 21.22 -23.93
N LEU A 685 -0.33 21.60 -23.44
CA LEU A 685 0.11 21.36 -22.07
C LEU A 685 0.64 22.66 -21.45
N GLY A 686 0.42 22.87 -20.17
CA GLY A 686 0.86 24.03 -19.44
C GLY A 686 0.36 24.07 -18.00
N LYS A 687 0.41 25.27 -17.39
CA LYS A 687 -0.11 25.53 -16.05
C LYS A 687 -1.64 25.47 -16.03
N HIS A 688 -2.20 24.94 -14.91
CA HIS A 688 -3.65 24.76 -14.77
C HIS A 688 -4.44 26.05 -15.00
N GLY A 689 -4.02 27.16 -14.38
CA GLY A 689 -4.70 28.46 -14.51
C GLY A 689 -4.67 28.99 -15.94
N LEU A 690 -3.55 28.82 -16.63
CA LEU A 690 -3.36 29.26 -18.00
C LEU A 690 -4.28 28.50 -18.97
N LEU A 691 -4.45 27.19 -18.79
CA LEU A 691 -5.27 26.37 -19.70
C LEU A 691 -6.79 26.47 -19.47
N ASN A 692 -7.28 27.28 -18.53
CA ASN A 692 -8.71 27.44 -18.31
C ASN A 692 -9.42 28.15 -19.47
N ASP A 693 -8.82 29.20 -20.02
CA ASP A 693 -9.39 29.92 -21.16
C ASP A 693 -9.36 29.07 -22.43
N LEU A 694 -8.27 28.30 -22.62
CA LEU A 694 -8.17 27.33 -23.69
C LEU A 694 -9.25 26.23 -23.60
N TYR A 695 -9.50 25.72 -22.39
CA TYR A 695 -10.53 24.72 -22.15
C TYR A 695 -11.94 25.29 -22.47
N ARG A 696 -12.21 26.55 -22.14
CA ARG A 696 -13.47 27.22 -22.50
C ARG A 696 -13.61 27.33 -24.02
N MET A 697 -12.56 27.73 -24.73
CA MET A 697 -12.54 27.83 -26.19
C MET A 697 -12.74 26.47 -26.84
N GLN A 698 -12.01 25.45 -26.40
CA GLN A 698 -12.14 24.07 -26.89
C GLN A 698 -13.58 23.57 -26.81
N ARG A 699 -14.25 23.80 -25.68
CA ARG A 699 -15.65 23.38 -25.45
C ARG A 699 -16.64 24.08 -26.36
N MET A 700 -16.40 25.34 -26.69
CA MET A 700 -17.25 26.10 -27.63
C MET A 700 -17.08 25.61 -29.07
N ILE A 701 -15.84 25.41 -29.51
CA ILE A 701 -15.52 24.95 -30.88
C ILE A 701 -15.83 23.46 -31.05
N GLY A 702 -15.65 22.66 -30.00
CA GLY A 702 -16.00 21.25 -30.01
C GLY A 702 -14.93 20.32 -30.61
N ALA A 703 -13.69 20.77 -30.78
CA ALA A 703 -12.59 19.96 -31.34
C ALA A 703 -12.00 18.96 -30.35
N THR A 704 -12.85 18.16 -29.71
CA THR A 704 -12.47 17.10 -28.75
C THR A 704 -12.28 15.76 -29.47
N PRO A 705 -11.28 14.93 -29.07
CA PRO A 705 -11.11 13.60 -29.65
C PRO A 705 -12.18 12.63 -29.17
N GLY A 706 -12.49 11.61 -29.97
CA GLY A 706 -13.37 10.52 -29.54
C GLY A 706 -12.71 9.63 -28.48
N PRO A 707 -13.49 8.97 -27.59
CA PRO A 707 -12.94 8.10 -26.54
C PRO A 707 -12.06 6.97 -27.06
N PHE A 708 -12.39 6.41 -28.22
CA PHE A 708 -11.59 5.37 -28.86
C PHE A 708 -10.21 5.89 -29.31
N THR A 709 -10.13 7.11 -29.83
CA THR A 709 -8.86 7.77 -30.16
C THR A 709 -8.01 7.97 -28.91
N CYS A 710 -8.63 8.40 -27.79
CA CYS A 710 -7.93 8.54 -26.51
C CYS A 710 -7.37 7.20 -26.00
N PHE A 711 -8.14 6.12 -26.14
CA PHE A 711 -7.70 4.77 -25.79
C PHE A 711 -6.51 4.32 -26.64
N LEU A 712 -6.55 4.52 -27.97
CA LEU A 712 -5.43 4.19 -28.87
C LEU A 712 -4.18 5.00 -28.53
N LEU A 713 -4.34 6.29 -28.25
CA LEU A 713 -3.23 7.14 -27.83
C LEU A 713 -2.62 6.64 -26.49
N GLU A 714 -3.45 6.34 -25.49
CA GLU A 714 -2.98 5.77 -24.23
C GLU A 714 -2.26 4.44 -24.45
N ARG A 715 -2.75 3.59 -25.34
CA ARG A 715 -2.08 2.33 -25.74
C ARG A 715 -0.72 2.60 -26.38
N GLY A 716 -0.63 3.57 -27.28
CA GLY A 716 0.62 4.00 -27.92
C GLY A 716 1.66 4.52 -26.92
N LEU A 717 1.23 5.25 -25.90
CA LEU A 717 2.11 5.76 -24.85
C LEU A 717 2.83 4.65 -24.08
N LYS A 718 2.26 3.46 -23.93
CA LYS A 718 2.89 2.35 -23.19
C LYS A 718 4.25 1.93 -23.77
N THR A 719 4.46 2.09 -25.07
CA THR A 719 5.73 1.80 -25.75
C THR A 719 6.51 3.06 -26.12
N PHE A 720 6.05 4.24 -25.73
CA PHE A 720 6.61 5.52 -26.14
C PHE A 720 8.09 5.65 -25.85
N ALA A 721 8.52 5.37 -24.62
CA ALA A 721 9.93 5.50 -24.22
C ALA A 721 10.82 4.53 -25.00
N LEU A 722 10.40 3.27 -25.19
CA LEU A 722 11.15 2.26 -25.96
C LEU A 722 11.30 2.70 -27.42
N ARG A 723 10.24 3.22 -28.03
CA ARG A 723 10.27 3.70 -29.41
C ARG A 723 11.19 4.90 -29.57
N MET A 724 11.11 5.87 -28.65
CA MET A 724 11.96 7.06 -28.72
C MET A 724 13.44 6.75 -28.52
N GLU A 725 13.77 5.86 -27.57
CA GLU A 725 15.14 5.39 -27.39
C GLU A 725 15.68 4.74 -28.68
N HIS A 726 14.89 3.87 -29.30
CA HIS A 726 15.26 3.23 -30.55
C HIS A 726 15.40 4.26 -31.70
N HIS A 727 14.44 5.18 -31.86
CA HIS A 727 14.49 6.22 -32.90
C HIS A 727 15.73 7.11 -32.77
N ASN A 728 16.06 7.54 -31.56
CA ASN A 728 17.24 8.37 -31.30
C ASN A 728 18.53 7.63 -31.68
N ARG A 729 18.67 6.37 -31.28
CA ARG A 729 19.85 5.54 -31.60
C ARG A 729 19.96 5.27 -33.08
N ALA A 730 18.88 4.85 -33.74
CA ALA A 730 18.85 4.53 -35.19
C ALA A 730 19.05 5.79 -36.03
N GLY A 731 18.37 6.89 -35.67
CA GLY A 731 18.50 8.17 -36.36
C GLY A 731 19.93 8.71 -36.34
N LEU A 732 20.59 8.68 -35.17
CA LEU A 732 21.98 9.13 -35.05
C LEU A 732 22.95 8.22 -35.87
N ALA A 733 22.73 6.90 -35.83
CA ALA A 733 23.57 5.97 -36.61
C ALA A 733 23.44 6.19 -38.11
N ILE A 734 22.20 6.38 -38.59
CA ILE A 734 21.94 6.70 -40.01
C ILE A 734 22.53 8.08 -40.39
N ALA A 735 22.36 9.09 -39.56
CA ALA A 735 22.87 10.43 -39.80
C ALA A 735 24.40 10.41 -39.94
N ARG A 736 25.12 9.72 -39.05
CA ARG A 736 26.58 9.56 -39.13
C ARG A 736 27.02 8.78 -40.37
N MET A 737 26.28 7.74 -40.76
CA MET A 737 26.55 6.97 -41.98
C MET A 737 26.40 7.87 -43.21
N LEU A 738 25.33 8.67 -43.27
CA LEU A 738 25.08 9.58 -44.41
C LEU A 738 26.07 10.75 -44.44
N GLU A 739 26.48 11.29 -43.28
CA GLU A 739 27.48 12.37 -43.18
C GLU A 739 28.84 11.96 -43.80
N ALA A 740 29.20 10.67 -43.65
CA ALA A 740 30.40 10.08 -44.24
C ALA A 740 30.24 9.65 -45.71
N HIS A 741 29.02 9.72 -46.27
CA HIS A 741 28.75 9.17 -47.61
C HIS A 741 29.12 10.11 -48.73
N PRO A 742 29.94 9.73 -49.76
CA PRO A 742 30.52 10.65 -50.78
C PRO A 742 29.50 11.28 -51.73
N LYS A 743 28.25 10.81 -51.72
CA LYS A 743 27.16 11.39 -52.55
C LYS A 743 26.27 12.36 -51.73
N ILE A 744 26.53 12.56 -50.46
CA ILE A 744 25.77 13.46 -49.60
C ILE A 744 26.61 14.72 -49.36
N GLU A 745 26.07 15.83 -49.75
CA GLU A 745 26.74 17.15 -49.58
C GLU A 745 26.53 17.71 -48.17
N LYS A 746 25.32 17.55 -47.63
CA LYS A 746 24.95 18.09 -46.32
C LYS A 746 23.84 17.28 -45.68
N ILE A 747 23.92 17.14 -44.37
CA ILE A 747 22.88 16.51 -43.56
C ILE A 747 22.49 17.42 -42.38
N TRP A 748 21.20 17.49 -42.05
CA TRP A 748 20.67 18.17 -40.89
C TRP A 748 20.16 17.14 -39.88
N TYR A 749 20.83 17.06 -38.75
CA TYR A 749 20.40 16.18 -37.67
C TYR A 749 20.86 16.73 -36.33
N PRO A 750 19.98 16.87 -35.30
CA PRO A 750 20.31 17.53 -34.01
C PRO A 750 21.46 16.92 -33.24
N GLY A 751 21.88 15.72 -33.54
CA GLY A 751 22.97 15.01 -32.83
C GLY A 751 24.32 15.05 -33.57
N LEU A 752 24.46 15.79 -34.68
CA LEU A 752 25.72 16.01 -35.42
C LEU A 752 26.32 17.34 -35.03
N GLN A 753 27.66 17.47 -35.12
CA GLN A 753 28.41 18.70 -34.81
C GLN A 753 28.50 19.66 -36.01
N SER A 754 28.05 19.25 -37.21
CA SER A 754 28.19 20.05 -38.46
C SER A 754 27.02 21.00 -38.66
#